data_7d0d7ae3bd0acc2ad128f587ce6641c4
#
_entry.id   7d0d7ae3bd0acc2ad128f587ce6641c4
#
_cell.length_a   1.000
_cell.length_b   1.000
_cell.length_c   1.000
_cell.angle_alpha   90.00
_cell.angle_beta   90.00
_cell.angle_gamma   90.00
#
_symmetry.space_group_name_H-M   'P 1'
#
loop_
_entity.id
_entity.type
_entity.pdbx_description
1 polymer ?
#
loop_
_entity_poly.entity_id
_entity_poly.type
_entity_poly.pdbx_seq_one_letter_code
_entity_poly.pdbx_strand_id
1 'polypeptide(L)'
;LSILLALAASCGLCAESYSGTAQEVPLPRPRPPLNTGKLAPVPAPAQQAHVTQPAANGTGMSSYAQANVGLRGALFETRAYFTPLARPAAGPFAVAPTKSTSEADIAAVKRVIEASRKGREAEANATEASISDPVARKLAEWLILRSDNTNPSFQRYAAWVEANPSWPHSPLFRRRAENALWNDGVDDRTVRAFFAKQQPVTAKGRYMLARTLLTQGDREGAARLVRQAWRNDEASEGVETRVLEMFGGMLTAADHKVRMDARFYADDAAAGMRAAQRLGGNEIAIARARAAVLSKAGNAKALLDAVPAAAQNDAGYIFSRVQWLRLNNKAEDAGRLILTVTKNPEALVNLDQWWQERRLLVRKLLDENDAHAAYRVARDAATPMKGFYRVDAHFTAGWVALRFLKDPKSAAEHFARIGENTQNPHALSRAGYWQGRAAEAMGQNAQAKEFYETAAQYTAAYYGQLARARLGLKDLGLRGPPVFTQQEHAALSNLEVVRAAEILYTLGERDMLASIYAELGESATDIAGMAMMSELAAKNGDGRAMVLLGEYAYARGLPLDYYAYPTVGLPDYQPIAPPIESAVAYSIARQESHFNQKVVSSANAMGLMQVTPAAGIDTAAKFKVTYNRERLLKDPVYNVQMGAAELSNLFTGYNGSYILTFAGYNAGRGRVKQWIAAYGDPRDPHVDPVDWVERIPIAETRNYVARIMENLQVYRARFGGGNRLAIEADIKRGGTHR
;
A
#
# COMPACT_ATOMS: atom_id res chain seq x y z
N LEU A 1 26.21 -4.41 7.85
CA LEU A 1 25.14 -4.84 8.78
C LEU A 1 24.10 -3.73 9.01
N SER A 2 24.41 -2.48 8.60
CA SER A 2 23.51 -1.31 8.72
C SER A 2 22.54 -1.14 7.53
N ILE A 3 22.57 -2.03 6.55
CA ILE A 3 21.79 -1.95 5.29
C ILE A 3 20.43 -2.69 5.40
N LEU A 4 20.20 -3.44 6.46
CA LEU A 4 19.06 -4.39 6.56
C LEU A 4 17.75 -3.81 7.09
N LEU A 5 17.68 -2.55 7.52
CA LEU A 5 16.49 -1.96 8.13
C LEU A 5 15.72 -0.94 7.27
N ALA A 6 16.31 -0.50 6.16
CA ALA A 6 15.70 0.52 5.31
C ALA A 6 14.89 -0.01 4.12
N LEU A 7 14.97 -1.30 3.81
CA LEU A 7 14.38 -1.90 2.63
C LEU A 7 13.06 -2.66 2.88
N ALA A 8 12.57 -2.69 4.11
CA ALA A 8 11.29 -3.36 4.42
C ALA A 8 10.05 -2.52 4.07
N ALA A 9 10.25 -1.28 3.63
CA ALA A 9 9.17 -0.31 3.42
C ALA A 9 8.59 -0.27 2.00
N SER A 10 9.21 -0.85 0.98
CA SER A 10 8.86 -0.52 -0.41
C SER A 10 7.86 -1.46 -1.12
N CYS A 11 7.48 -2.59 -0.57
CA CYS A 11 6.55 -3.52 -1.24
C CYS A 11 5.16 -3.70 -0.60
N GLY A 12 4.91 -3.14 0.57
CA GLY A 12 3.58 -2.91 1.10
C GLY A 12 3.13 -1.46 0.92
N LEU A 13 3.96 -0.65 0.31
CA LEU A 13 4.00 0.80 0.35
C LEU A 13 4.05 1.42 -1.05
N CYS A 14 3.22 0.97 -1.98
CA CYS A 14 2.84 1.87 -3.07
C CYS A 14 2.03 3.08 -2.57
N ALA A 15 1.74 3.15 -1.26
CA ALA A 15 1.05 4.26 -0.61
C ALA A 15 1.95 5.19 0.21
N GLU A 16 3.23 4.88 0.40
CA GLU A 16 4.07 5.62 1.39
C GLU A 16 5.39 6.18 0.83
N SER A 17 5.51 6.42 -0.48
CA SER A 17 6.71 7.05 -1.05
C SER A 17 6.66 8.57 -1.03
N TYR A 18 5.98 9.18 -0.06
CA TYR A 18 6.13 10.61 0.23
C TYR A 18 6.80 10.77 1.59
N SER A 19 8.10 11.02 1.56
CA SER A 19 8.88 11.41 2.73
C SER A 19 8.55 12.85 3.14
N GLY A 20 7.50 12.95 3.90
CA GLY A 20 7.24 14.05 4.80
C GLY A 20 6.54 13.40 5.96
N THR A 21 7.23 13.21 7.10
CA THR A 21 6.72 12.72 8.38
C THR A 21 5.58 11.71 8.26
N ALA A 22 5.89 10.44 8.42
CA ALA A 22 4.95 9.31 8.37
C ALA A 22 3.70 9.57 9.20
N GLN A 23 2.59 9.90 8.54
CA GLN A 23 1.26 9.83 9.13
C GLN A 23 0.47 8.80 8.36
N GLU A 24 0.09 7.75 9.05
CA GLU A 24 -0.76 6.67 8.54
C GLU A 24 -2.07 7.23 7.99
N VAL A 25 -2.44 6.84 6.77
CA VAL A 25 -3.78 7.07 6.22
C VAL A 25 -4.73 6.08 6.93
N PRO A 26 -5.78 6.54 7.63
CA PRO A 26 -6.73 5.64 8.28
C PRO A 26 -7.54 4.85 7.24
N LEU A 27 -7.66 3.55 7.46
CA LEU A 27 -8.57 2.69 6.71
C LEU A 27 -10.03 3.14 6.86
N PRO A 28 -10.90 2.96 5.84
CA PRO A 28 -12.33 3.22 5.97
C PRO A 28 -12.91 2.36 7.10
N ARG A 29 -13.65 3.00 8.00
CA ARG A 29 -14.29 2.34 9.14
C ARG A 29 -15.38 1.38 8.69
N PRO A 30 -15.62 0.27 9.39
CA PRO A 30 -16.82 -0.53 9.22
C PRO A 30 -18.06 0.32 9.54
N ARG A 31 -19.11 0.16 8.74
CA ARG A 31 -20.41 0.84 8.98
C ARG A 31 -20.92 0.49 10.36
N PRO A 32 -21.48 1.45 11.11
CA PRO A 32 -22.15 1.15 12.36
C PRO A 32 -23.37 0.26 12.12
N PRO A 33 -23.78 -0.60 13.08
CA PRO A 33 -24.97 -1.40 12.95
C PRO A 33 -26.21 -0.50 12.83
N LEU A 34 -27.09 -0.84 11.90
CA LEU A 34 -28.36 -0.15 11.70
C LEU A 34 -29.20 -0.23 12.98
N ASN A 35 -29.52 0.94 13.50
CA ASN A 35 -30.42 1.09 14.64
C ASN A 35 -31.84 0.72 14.22
N THR A 36 -32.37 -0.41 14.70
CA THR A 36 -33.72 -0.85 14.44
C THR A 36 -34.73 -0.04 15.27
N GLY A 37 -34.96 1.20 14.87
CA GLY A 37 -36.09 1.98 15.31
C GLY A 37 -37.34 1.52 14.55
N LYS A 38 -38.36 1.13 15.28
CA LYS A 38 -39.68 0.69 14.79
C LYS A 38 -40.26 1.71 13.80
N LEU A 39 -40.45 1.31 12.54
CA LEU A 39 -41.29 2.00 11.58
C LEU A 39 -42.66 1.29 11.49
N ALA A 40 -43.72 2.10 11.40
CA ALA A 40 -45.10 1.68 11.28
C ALA A 40 -45.37 0.95 9.94
N PRO A 41 -46.40 0.12 9.84
CA PRO A 41 -46.60 -0.78 8.70
C PRO A 41 -47.13 -0.05 7.47
N VAL A 42 -46.51 -0.34 6.33
CA VAL A 42 -46.97 0.04 4.98
C VAL A 42 -47.76 -1.14 4.39
N PRO A 43 -48.87 -0.93 3.69
CA PRO A 43 -49.78 -2.01 3.24
C PRO A 43 -49.18 -2.80 2.07
N ALA A 44 -49.54 -4.09 2.04
CA ALA A 44 -49.04 -5.10 1.11
C ALA A 44 -49.57 -4.90 -0.33
N PRO A 45 -48.76 -5.20 -1.36
CA PRO A 45 -49.28 -5.48 -2.69
C PRO A 45 -49.52 -6.98 -2.90
N ALA A 46 -50.47 -7.24 -3.79
CA ALA A 46 -51.14 -8.49 -4.07
C ALA A 46 -50.28 -9.68 -4.47
N GLN A 47 -50.78 -10.85 -4.15
CA GLN A 47 -50.30 -12.20 -4.46
C GLN A 47 -50.05 -12.42 -5.97
N GLN A 48 -48.93 -13.03 -6.30
CA GLN A 48 -48.75 -13.81 -7.53
C GLN A 48 -48.20 -15.20 -7.25
N ALA A 49 -48.71 -16.11 -8.04
CA ALA A 49 -48.80 -17.54 -7.99
C ALA A 49 -47.56 -18.35 -7.57
N HIS A 50 -47.84 -19.44 -6.85
CA HIS A 50 -46.96 -20.58 -6.54
C HIS A 50 -46.40 -21.25 -7.82
N VAL A 51 -45.10 -21.40 -7.86
CA VAL A 51 -44.45 -22.44 -8.64
C VAL A 51 -43.69 -23.35 -7.67
N THR A 52 -44.08 -24.61 -7.67
CA THR A 52 -43.53 -25.70 -6.86
C THR A 52 -42.07 -25.96 -7.16
N GLN A 53 -41.21 -25.97 -6.14
CA GLN A 53 -39.83 -26.46 -6.20
C GLN A 53 -39.80 -27.99 -6.05
N PRO A 54 -38.93 -28.69 -6.80
CA PRO A 54 -38.52 -30.04 -6.43
C PRO A 54 -37.38 -29.97 -5.41
N ALA A 55 -37.48 -30.81 -4.38
CA ALA A 55 -36.45 -31.02 -3.38
C ALA A 55 -35.14 -31.55 -4.01
N ALA A 56 -34.04 -30.86 -3.79
CA ALA A 56 -32.71 -31.40 -4.04
C ALA A 56 -31.91 -31.35 -2.74
N ASN A 57 -31.58 -32.52 -2.24
CA ASN A 57 -30.52 -32.70 -1.26
C ASN A 57 -29.20 -32.22 -1.86
N GLY A 58 -28.63 -31.16 -1.30
CA GLY A 58 -27.39 -30.57 -1.77
C GLY A 58 -26.54 -30.08 -0.62
N THR A 59 -25.41 -30.71 -0.46
CA THR A 59 -24.24 -30.28 0.31
C THR A 59 -24.01 -28.78 0.19
N GLY A 60 -23.86 -28.10 1.34
CA GLY A 60 -23.76 -26.67 1.45
C GLY A 60 -22.60 -26.07 0.63
N MET A 61 -22.93 -25.40 -0.43
CA MET A 61 -22.01 -24.49 -1.12
C MET A 61 -21.73 -23.31 -0.20
N SER A 62 -20.48 -23.08 0.11
CA SER A 62 -19.99 -21.91 0.85
C SER A 62 -20.55 -20.62 0.25
N SER A 63 -20.99 -19.69 1.10
CA SER A 63 -21.42 -18.33 0.72
C SER A 63 -20.43 -17.57 -0.18
N TYR A 64 -19.22 -18.05 -0.27
CA TYR A 64 -18.13 -17.58 -1.12
C TYR A 64 -18.38 -17.82 -2.63
N ALA A 65 -18.97 -18.98 -2.98
CA ALA A 65 -19.30 -19.30 -4.37
C ALA A 65 -20.44 -18.41 -4.91
N GLN A 66 -21.40 -18.04 -4.06
CA GLN A 66 -22.53 -17.19 -4.45
C GLN A 66 -22.14 -15.72 -4.63
N ALA A 67 -21.19 -15.19 -3.83
CA ALA A 67 -20.66 -13.84 -4.02
C ALA A 67 -19.85 -13.69 -5.32
N ASN A 68 -19.15 -14.75 -5.73
CA ASN A 68 -18.37 -14.75 -6.97
C ASN A 68 -19.20 -14.92 -8.26
N VAL A 69 -20.39 -15.51 -8.19
CA VAL A 69 -21.28 -15.64 -9.38
C VAL A 69 -21.83 -14.27 -9.81
N GLY A 70 -22.10 -13.36 -8.87
CA GLY A 70 -22.48 -11.98 -9.20
C GLY A 70 -21.37 -11.16 -9.87
N LEU A 71 -20.11 -11.45 -9.56
CA LEU A 71 -18.93 -10.80 -10.17
C LEU A 71 -18.61 -11.33 -11.57
N ARG A 72 -19.00 -12.57 -11.90
CA ARG A 72 -18.78 -13.15 -13.26
C ARG A 72 -19.50 -12.37 -14.37
N GLY A 73 -20.68 -11.82 -14.13
CA GLY A 73 -21.39 -10.97 -15.09
C GLY A 73 -20.79 -9.57 -15.20
N ALA A 74 -20.32 -9.01 -14.11
CA ALA A 74 -19.85 -7.62 -14.04
C ALA A 74 -18.47 -7.39 -14.71
N LEU A 75 -17.62 -8.42 -14.81
CA LEU A 75 -16.27 -8.28 -15.39
C LEU A 75 -16.25 -8.34 -16.93
N PHE A 76 -17.34 -8.78 -17.58
CA PHE A 76 -17.39 -8.93 -19.04
C PHE A 76 -18.12 -7.80 -19.77
N GLU A 77 -18.88 -6.94 -19.09
CA GLU A 77 -19.52 -5.78 -19.70
C GLU A 77 -18.67 -4.51 -19.52
N THR A 78 -17.57 -4.42 -20.27
CA THR A 78 -16.64 -3.27 -20.22
C THR A 78 -17.32 -1.92 -20.46
N ARG A 79 -18.40 -1.87 -21.24
CA ARG A 79 -19.09 -0.62 -21.56
C ARG A 79 -19.83 -0.01 -20.36
N ALA A 80 -20.41 -0.83 -19.48
CA ALA A 80 -21.16 -0.34 -18.32
C ALA A 80 -20.27 0.40 -17.29
N TYR A 81 -19.00 0.00 -17.15
CA TYR A 81 -18.06 0.64 -16.20
C TYR A 81 -17.61 2.03 -16.64
N PHE A 82 -17.59 2.29 -17.94
CA PHE A 82 -17.09 3.55 -18.51
C PHE A 82 -18.18 4.47 -18.99
N THR A 83 -19.46 4.10 -18.84
CA THR A 83 -20.57 5.00 -19.17
C THR A 83 -20.50 6.25 -18.30
N PRO A 84 -20.47 7.45 -18.87
CA PRO A 84 -20.48 8.67 -18.09
C PRO A 84 -21.72 8.74 -17.21
N LEU A 85 -21.52 8.75 -15.90
CA LEU A 85 -22.59 8.94 -14.93
C LEU A 85 -23.11 10.38 -14.95
N ALA A 86 -24.31 10.62 -14.42
CA ALA A 86 -24.74 11.98 -14.11
C ALA A 86 -23.68 12.67 -13.24
N ARG A 87 -23.22 13.85 -13.69
CA ARG A 87 -22.09 14.53 -13.06
C ARG A 87 -22.52 15.14 -11.71
N PRO A 88 -21.66 15.05 -10.68
CA PRO A 88 -21.93 15.71 -9.41
C PRO A 88 -21.94 17.23 -9.60
N ALA A 89 -22.72 17.93 -8.80
CA ALA A 89 -22.79 19.38 -8.80
C ALA A 89 -21.48 20.04 -8.25
N ALA A 90 -20.74 19.29 -7.46
CA ALA A 90 -19.45 19.72 -6.88
C ALA A 90 -18.48 18.55 -6.79
N GLY A 91 -17.18 18.86 -6.71
CA GLY A 91 -16.11 17.87 -6.58
C GLY A 91 -15.23 17.79 -7.83
N PRO A 92 -14.20 16.93 -7.83
CA PRO A 92 -13.19 16.91 -8.89
C PRO A 92 -13.76 16.54 -10.26
N PHE A 93 -14.81 15.74 -10.30
CA PHE A 93 -15.48 15.32 -11.53
C PHE A 93 -16.77 16.11 -11.84
N ALA A 94 -16.99 17.25 -11.19
CA ALA A 94 -18.00 18.21 -11.61
C ALA A 94 -17.61 18.82 -12.95
N VAL A 95 -18.62 19.24 -13.72
CA VAL A 95 -18.37 19.95 -15.00
C VAL A 95 -17.85 21.34 -14.69
N ALA A 96 -16.73 21.71 -15.30
CA ALA A 96 -16.16 23.05 -15.14
C ALA A 96 -17.11 24.11 -15.71
N PRO A 97 -17.28 25.25 -15.04
CA PRO A 97 -18.17 26.33 -15.48
C PRO A 97 -17.66 27.04 -16.76
N THR A 98 -16.37 26.89 -17.07
CA THR A 98 -15.70 27.45 -18.24
C THR A 98 -15.07 26.35 -19.11
N LYS A 99 -14.85 26.62 -20.39
CA LYS A 99 -14.27 25.65 -21.33
C LYS A 99 -12.75 25.83 -21.51
N SER A 100 -12.20 26.98 -21.16
CA SER A 100 -10.79 27.32 -21.34
C SER A 100 -10.31 28.26 -20.25
N THR A 101 -9.01 28.30 -20.02
CA THR A 101 -8.34 29.21 -19.10
C THR A 101 -7.44 30.13 -19.90
N SER A 102 -7.49 31.42 -19.65
CA SER A 102 -6.67 32.41 -20.36
C SER A 102 -5.19 32.25 -20.03
N GLU A 103 -4.30 32.67 -20.94
CA GLU A 103 -2.86 32.70 -20.66
C GLU A 103 -2.53 33.58 -19.48
N ALA A 104 -3.27 34.69 -19.28
CA ALA A 104 -3.13 35.58 -18.13
C ALA A 104 -3.43 34.88 -16.81
N ASP A 105 -4.50 34.07 -16.76
CA ASP A 105 -4.85 33.28 -15.57
C ASP A 105 -3.85 32.15 -15.33
N ILE A 106 -3.36 31.46 -16.38
CA ILE A 106 -2.29 30.45 -16.25
C ILE A 106 -1.01 31.10 -15.67
N ALA A 107 -0.62 32.25 -16.18
CA ALA A 107 0.52 33.01 -15.65
C ALA A 107 0.30 33.46 -14.20
N ALA A 108 -0.94 33.80 -13.81
CA ALA A 108 -1.30 34.10 -12.43
C ALA A 108 -1.16 32.87 -11.52
N VAL A 109 -1.64 31.70 -11.94
CA VAL A 109 -1.43 30.44 -11.20
C VAL A 109 0.07 30.18 -10.99
N LYS A 110 0.92 30.41 -12.01
CA LYS A 110 2.38 30.29 -11.85
C LYS A 110 2.92 31.19 -10.75
N ARG A 111 2.51 32.47 -10.73
CA ARG A 111 2.91 33.41 -9.66
C ARG A 111 2.45 32.96 -8.27
N VAL A 112 1.22 32.41 -8.15
CA VAL A 112 0.73 31.80 -6.90
C VAL A 112 1.63 30.67 -6.43
N ILE A 113 2.04 29.77 -7.32
CA ILE A 113 2.97 28.69 -7.01
C ILE A 113 4.30 29.24 -6.47
N GLU A 114 4.88 30.22 -7.16
CA GLU A 114 6.16 30.82 -6.79
C GLU A 114 6.08 31.56 -5.45
N ALA A 115 5.01 32.34 -5.24
CA ALA A 115 4.76 33.08 -4.00
C ALA A 115 4.56 32.11 -2.82
N SER A 116 3.75 31.07 -2.99
CA SER A 116 3.50 30.06 -1.97
C SER A 116 4.77 29.30 -1.59
N ARG A 117 5.60 28.90 -2.56
CA ARG A 117 6.90 28.25 -2.30
C ARG A 117 7.86 29.12 -1.51
N LYS A 118 7.77 30.45 -1.65
CA LYS A 118 8.59 31.43 -0.92
C LYS A 118 7.96 31.93 0.39
N GLY A 119 6.78 31.39 0.79
CA GLY A 119 6.06 31.80 1.98
C GLY A 119 5.47 33.20 1.90
N ARG A 120 5.31 33.76 0.69
CA ARG A 120 4.74 35.10 0.46
C ARG A 120 3.22 35.03 0.34
N GLU A 121 2.57 34.69 1.45
CA GLU A 121 1.14 34.40 1.45
C GLU A 121 0.28 35.61 0.99
N ALA A 122 0.61 36.83 1.40
CA ALA A 122 -0.11 38.03 0.97
C ALA A 122 -0.05 38.22 -0.55
N GLU A 123 1.11 37.98 -1.18
CA GLU A 123 1.29 38.06 -2.64
C GLU A 123 0.50 36.96 -3.35
N ALA A 124 0.52 35.72 -2.79
CA ALA A 124 -0.25 34.61 -3.32
C ALA A 124 -1.76 34.88 -3.30
N ASN A 125 -2.27 35.41 -2.18
CA ASN A 125 -3.68 35.76 -2.00
C ASN A 125 -4.12 36.89 -2.94
N ALA A 126 -3.33 37.96 -3.08
CA ALA A 126 -3.63 39.07 -4.00
C ALA A 126 -3.65 38.56 -5.46
N THR A 127 -2.73 37.70 -5.82
CA THR A 127 -2.68 37.10 -7.17
C THR A 127 -3.86 36.18 -7.42
N GLU A 128 -4.21 35.31 -6.48
CA GLU A 128 -5.37 34.41 -6.55
C GLU A 128 -6.66 35.22 -6.79
N ALA A 129 -6.88 36.29 -6.04
CA ALA A 129 -8.05 37.18 -6.18
C ALA A 129 -8.17 37.80 -7.58
N SER A 130 -7.07 37.99 -8.33
CA SER A 130 -7.05 38.54 -9.67
C SER A 130 -7.42 37.49 -10.77
N ILE A 131 -7.48 36.23 -10.48
CA ILE A 131 -7.79 35.16 -11.45
C ILE A 131 -9.29 35.20 -11.79
N SER A 132 -9.60 35.22 -13.07
CA SER A 132 -10.97 35.28 -13.56
C SER A 132 -11.60 33.91 -13.77
N ASP A 133 -10.86 32.94 -14.27
CA ASP A 133 -11.36 31.57 -14.48
C ASP A 133 -11.60 30.85 -13.14
N PRO A 134 -12.84 30.38 -12.87
CA PRO A 134 -13.16 29.73 -11.60
C PRO A 134 -12.33 28.47 -11.31
N VAL A 135 -11.96 27.70 -12.35
CA VAL A 135 -11.12 26.49 -12.17
C VAL A 135 -9.70 26.88 -11.79
N ALA A 136 -9.13 27.86 -12.48
CA ALA A 136 -7.79 28.37 -12.18
C ALA A 136 -7.72 29.01 -10.78
N ARG A 137 -8.78 29.75 -10.37
CA ARG A 137 -8.87 30.34 -9.02
C ARG A 137 -8.97 29.24 -7.95
N LYS A 138 -9.83 28.23 -8.15
CA LYS A 138 -9.92 27.06 -7.25
C LYS A 138 -8.58 26.33 -7.15
N LEU A 139 -7.88 26.13 -8.26
CA LEU A 139 -6.54 25.56 -8.26
C LEU A 139 -5.53 26.41 -7.49
N ALA A 140 -5.57 27.73 -7.63
CA ALA A 140 -4.71 28.68 -6.91
C ALA A 140 -4.94 28.59 -5.39
N GLU A 141 -6.21 28.59 -4.94
CA GLU A 141 -6.56 28.37 -3.53
C GLU A 141 -6.04 27.01 -3.02
N TRP A 142 -6.25 25.93 -3.77
CA TRP A 142 -5.72 24.62 -3.45
C TRP A 142 -4.19 24.62 -3.28
N LEU A 143 -3.46 25.35 -4.15
CA LEU A 143 -2.00 25.49 -4.09
C LEU A 143 -1.53 26.21 -2.83
N ILE A 144 -2.22 27.29 -2.43
CA ILE A 144 -1.95 28.02 -1.19
C ILE A 144 -2.17 27.11 0.03
N LEU A 145 -3.33 26.43 0.09
CA LEU A 145 -3.68 25.54 1.20
C LEU A 145 -2.74 24.33 1.31
N ARG A 146 -2.20 23.88 0.18
CA ARG A 146 -1.28 22.74 0.13
C ARG A 146 0.15 23.09 0.54
N SER A 147 0.57 24.32 0.38
CA SER A 147 1.96 24.73 0.67
C SER A 147 2.31 24.54 2.15
N ASP A 148 3.53 24.07 2.42
CA ASP A 148 4.07 23.99 3.79
C ASP A 148 4.67 25.32 4.26
N ASN A 149 4.82 26.30 3.34
CA ASN A 149 5.41 27.60 3.61
C ASN A 149 4.37 28.72 3.80
N THR A 150 3.08 28.41 3.66
CA THR A 150 1.95 29.26 3.99
C THR A 150 1.32 28.82 5.29
N ASN A 151 0.61 29.71 5.98
CA ASN A 151 -0.06 29.42 7.24
C ASN A 151 -1.53 29.86 7.23
N PRO A 152 -2.38 29.30 6.36
CA PRO A 152 -3.79 29.64 6.29
C PRO A 152 -4.51 29.37 7.62
N SER A 153 -5.48 30.22 7.97
CA SER A 153 -6.25 30.07 9.18
C SER A 153 -7.14 28.83 9.19
N PHE A 154 -7.60 28.42 10.39
CA PHE A 154 -8.61 27.38 10.54
C PHE A 154 -9.82 27.61 9.65
N GLN A 155 -10.37 28.83 9.63
CA GLN A 155 -11.57 29.19 8.87
C GLN A 155 -11.40 28.92 7.37
N ARG A 156 -10.21 29.23 6.82
CA ARG A 156 -9.91 29.03 5.41
C ARG A 156 -9.86 27.54 5.03
N TYR A 157 -9.18 26.72 5.85
CA TYR A 157 -9.19 25.26 5.66
C TYR A 157 -10.59 24.67 5.82
N ALA A 158 -11.36 25.10 6.82
CA ALA A 158 -12.70 24.60 7.07
C ALA A 158 -13.66 24.93 5.91
N ALA A 159 -13.61 26.15 5.39
CA ALA A 159 -14.37 26.59 4.23
C ALA A 159 -14.06 25.73 2.98
N TRP A 160 -12.77 25.45 2.73
CA TRP A 160 -12.37 24.59 1.62
C TRP A 160 -12.93 23.18 1.77
N VAL A 161 -12.73 22.55 2.93
CA VAL A 161 -13.19 21.16 3.18
C VAL A 161 -14.71 21.03 3.07
N GLU A 162 -15.45 22.06 3.47
CA GLU A 162 -16.92 22.08 3.33
C GLU A 162 -17.35 22.23 1.86
N ALA A 163 -16.73 23.15 1.13
CA ALA A 163 -17.06 23.41 -0.27
C ALA A 163 -16.58 22.32 -1.24
N ASN A 164 -15.46 21.65 -0.92
CA ASN A 164 -14.77 20.72 -1.81
C ASN A 164 -14.41 19.38 -1.14
N PRO A 165 -15.36 18.63 -0.58
CA PRO A 165 -15.09 17.48 0.29
C PRO A 165 -14.35 16.32 -0.40
N SER A 166 -14.43 16.17 -1.71
CA SER A 166 -13.83 15.09 -2.51
C SER A 166 -12.70 15.57 -3.43
N TRP A 167 -12.32 16.86 -3.37
CA TRP A 167 -11.17 17.35 -4.11
C TRP A 167 -9.87 16.73 -3.55
N PRO A 168 -8.87 16.48 -4.42
CA PRO A 168 -7.58 15.98 -3.98
C PRO A 168 -6.99 16.79 -2.82
N HIS A 169 -6.37 16.10 -1.85
CA HIS A 169 -5.87 16.67 -0.59
C HIS A 169 -6.92 17.13 0.44
N SER A 170 -8.20 16.88 0.24
CA SER A 170 -9.22 17.18 1.27
C SER A 170 -8.91 16.51 2.63
N PRO A 171 -8.39 15.25 2.70
CA PRO A 171 -7.93 14.67 3.96
C PRO A 171 -6.73 15.43 4.58
N LEU A 172 -5.81 15.94 3.77
CA LEU A 172 -4.70 16.77 4.25
C LEU A 172 -5.21 18.10 4.83
N PHE A 173 -6.10 18.79 4.11
CA PHE A 173 -6.66 20.05 4.56
C PHE A 173 -7.52 19.89 5.81
N ARG A 174 -8.22 18.77 5.95
CA ARG A 174 -8.92 18.41 7.18
C ARG A 174 -7.94 18.30 8.37
N ARG A 175 -6.81 17.61 8.20
CA ARG A 175 -5.77 17.52 9.24
C ARG A 175 -5.17 18.90 9.55
N ARG A 176 -4.92 19.72 8.54
CA ARG A 176 -4.43 21.11 8.73
C ARG A 176 -5.42 21.98 9.46
N ALA A 177 -6.71 21.89 9.14
CA ALA A 177 -7.77 22.57 9.89
C ALA A 177 -7.77 22.16 11.37
N GLU A 178 -7.69 20.86 11.67
CA GLU A 178 -7.64 20.38 13.05
C GLU A 178 -6.35 20.81 13.79
N ASN A 179 -5.22 20.91 13.08
CA ASN A 179 -3.99 21.48 13.65
C ASN A 179 -4.11 22.97 13.92
N ALA A 180 -4.75 23.73 13.02
CA ALA A 180 -5.00 25.16 13.19
C ALA A 180 -5.95 25.42 14.37
N LEU A 181 -7.00 24.61 14.58
CA LEU A 181 -7.85 24.68 15.78
C LEU A 181 -7.05 24.65 17.08
N TRP A 182 -6.01 23.81 17.13
CA TRP A 182 -5.14 23.70 18.32
C TRP A 182 -4.29 24.97 18.55
N ASN A 183 -3.90 25.67 17.48
CA ASN A 183 -3.00 26.81 17.52
C ASN A 183 -3.73 28.16 17.61
N ASP A 184 -4.88 28.31 16.93
CA ASP A 184 -5.54 29.59 16.68
C ASP A 184 -6.49 30.03 17.81
N GLY A 185 -6.65 29.23 18.87
CA GLY A 185 -7.50 29.60 20.02
C GLY A 185 -8.99 29.73 19.69
N VAL A 186 -9.48 28.92 18.78
CA VAL A 186 -10.87 28.94 18.26
C VAL A 186 -11.87 28.65 19.39
N ASP A 187 -13.02 29.35 19.38
CA ASP A 187 -14.08 29.23 20.38
C ASP A 187 -14.81 27.88 20.30
N ASP A 188 -15.42 27.48 21.44
CA ASP A 188 -16.07 26.19 21.59
C ASP A 188 -17.28 25.97 20.67
N ARG A 189 -18.01 27.02 20.30
CA ARG A 189 -19.14 26.92 19.37
C ARG A 189 -18.68 26.56 17.97
N THR A 190 -17.62 27.20 17.52
CA THR A 190 -16.98 26.91 16.22
C THR A 190 -16.38 25.52 16.18
N VAL A 191 -15.69 25.08 17.24
CA VAL A 191 -15.18 23.69 17.37
C VAL A 191 -16.31 22.67 17.26
N ARG A 192 -17.40 22.88 17.97
CA ARG A 192 -18.60 22.01 17.91
C ARG A 192 -19.20 21.94 16.52
N ALA A 193 -19.40 23.09 15.89
CA ALA A 193 -19.96 23.16 14.54
C ALA A 193 -19.09 22.39 13.53
N PHE A 194 -17.77 22.52 13.62
CA PHE A 194 -16.84 21.82 12.73
C PHE A 194 -16.88 20.31 12.90
N PHE A 195 -16.97 19.82 14.14
CA PHE A 195 -17.01 18.39 14.41
C PHE A 195 -18.44 17.77 14.42
N ALA A 196 -19.49 18.57 14.24
CA ALA A 196 -20.86 18.07 14.19
C ALA A 196 -21.09 17.11 13.00
N LYS A 197 -20.46 17.39 11.85
CA LYS A 197 -20.62 16.58 10.63
C LYS A 197 -19.65 15.40 10.56
N GLN A 198 -18.47 15.51 11.15
CA GLN A 198 -17.41 14.50 11.06
C GLN A 198 -16.58 14.46 12.35
N GLN A 199 -16.27 13.27 12.84
CA GLN A 199 -15.41 13.08 14.01
C GLN A 199 -13.96 13.55 13.74
N PRO A 200 -13.22 13.98 14.79
CA PRO A 200 -11.82 14.35 14.66
C PRO A 200 -10.96 13.23 14.08
N VAL A 201 -10.06 13.55 13.16
CA VAL A 201 -9.13 12.58 12.55
C VAL A 201 -7.71 12.67 13.14
N THR A 202 -7.38 13.76 13.85
CA THR A 202 -6.07 13.96 14.49
C THR A 202 -6.16 13.96 16.02
N ALA A 203 -5.02 13.72 16.70
CA ALA A 203 -4.91 13.89 18.15
C ALA A 203 -5.33 15.30 18.60
N LYS A 204 -4.79 16.33 17.93
CA LYS A 204 -5.08 17.73 18.26
C LYS A 204 -6.56 18.05 18.11
N GLY A 205 -7.20 17.56 17.04
CA GLY A 205 -8.65 17.68 16.86
C GLY A 205 -9.45 17.01 17.98
N ARG A 206 -9.05 15.81 18.42
CA ARG A 206 -9.66 15.11 19.55
C ARG A 206 -9.50 15.88 20.86
N TYR A 207 -8.32 16.43 21.14
CA TYR A 207 -8.08 17.22 22.33
C TYR A 207 -8.90 18.54 22.31
N MET A 208 -9.02 19.21 21.17
CA MET A 208 -9.85 20.41 21.05
C MET A 208 -11.33 20.10 21.29
N LEU A 209 -11.87 19.03 20.68
CA LEU A 209 -13.24 18.64 20.95
C LEU A 209 -13.42 18.19 22.41
N ALA A 210 -12.47 17.50 23.00
CA ALA A 210 -12.50 17.12 24.42
C ALA A 210 -12.55 18.36 25.34
N ARG A 211 -11.78 19.39 25.07
CA ARG A 211 -11.82 20.66 25.80
C ARG A 211 -13.22 21.27 25.75
N THR A 212 -13.81 21.34 24.56
CA THR A 212 -15.16 21.86 24.35
C THR A 212 -16.25 21.03 25.06
N LEU A 213 -16.10 19.69 25.08
CA LEU A 213 -17.02 18.82 25.83
C LEU A 213 -16.94 19.05 27.33
N LEU A 214 -15.73 19.32 27.86
CA LEU A 214 -15.53 19.64 29.28
C LEU A 214 -16.23 20.93 29.68
N THR A 215 -16.13 22.00 28.88
CA THR A 215 -16.82 23.28 29.16
C THR A 215 -18.34 23.11 29.14
N GLN A 216 -18.87 22.07 28.47
CA GLN A 216 -20.29 21.73 28.39
C GLN A 216 -20.72 20.69 29.44
N GLY A 217 -19.81 20.24 30.31
CA GLY A 217 -20.11 19.24 31.35
C GLY A 217 -20.04 17.79 30.93
N ASP A 218 -19.79 17.48 29.63
CA ASP A 218 -19.59 16.10 29.15
C ASP A 218 -18.19 15.60 29.42
N ARG A 219 -17.94 15.30 30.69
CA ARG A 219 -16.63 14.79 31.17
C ARG A 219 -16.31 13.41 30.61
N GLU A 220 -17.33 12.57 30.42
CA GLU A 220 -17.13 11.20 29.93
C GLU A 220 -16.77 11.18 28.44
N GLY A 221 -17.48 11.96 27.62
CA GLY A 221 -17.15 12.15 26.21
C GLY A 221 -15.75 12.71 26.01
N ALA A 222 -15.37 13.71 26.81
CA ALA A 222 -14.03 14.26 26.81
C ALA A 222 -12.97 13.19 27.15
N ALA A 223 -13.18 12.41 28.22
CA ALA A 223 -12.24 11.37 28.63
C ALA A 223 -12.06 10.28 27.55
N ARG A 224 -13.12 9.88 26.85
CA ARG A 224 -13.01 8.92 25.74
C ARG A 224 -12.11 9.45 24.63
N LEU A 225 -12.27 10.70 24.20
CA LEU A 225 -11.45 11.32 23.16
C LEU A 225 -9.99 11.47 23.57
N VAL A 226 -9.76 11.93 24.81
CA VAL A 226 -8.42 12.11 25.37
C VAL A 226 -7.69 10.76 25.42
N ARG A 227 -8.31 9.72 25.97
CA ARG A 227 -7.71 8.37 26.04
C ARG A 227 -7.43 7.79 24.67
N GLN A 228 -8.37 7.96 23.70
CA GLN A 228 -8.17 7.50 22.34
C GLN A 228 -6.93 8.15 21.69
N ALA A 229 -6.82 9.48 21.79
CA ALA A 229 -5.68 10.20 21.23
C ALA A 229 -4.37 9.85 21.96
N TRP A 230 -4.39 9.79 23.29
CA TRP A 230 -3.22 9.48 24.09
C TRP A 230 -2.63 8.11 23.79
N ARG A 231 -3.49 7.09 23.66
CA ARG A 231 -3.08 5.70 23.40
C ARG A 231 -2.48 5.50 22.00
N ASN A 232 -3.06 6.13 20.97
CA ASN A 232 -2.83 5.74 19.58
C ASN A 232 -2.00 6.75 18.80
N ASP A 233 -2.06 8.04 19.12
CA ASP A 233 -1.52 9.08 18.28
C ASP A 233 -0.11 9.52 18.70
N GLU A 234 0.72 9.86 17.75
CA GLU A 234 2.01 10.47 18.02
C GLU A 234 1.82 11.90 18.55
N ALA A 235 2.71 12.32 19.43
CA ALA A 235 2.76 13.67 19.94
C ALA A 235 4.21 14.04 20.30
N SER A 236 4.59 15.28 19.97
CA SER A 236 5.85 15.82 20.49
C SER A 236 5.79 15.98 22.00
N GLU A 237 6.95 16.05 22.65
CA GLU A 237 7.05 16.22 24.10
C GLU A 237 6.27 17.44 24.61
N GLY A 238 6.34 18.57 23.88
CA GLY A 238 5.56 19.77 24.23
C GLY A 238 4.05 19.57 24.15
N VAL A 239 3.57 18.79 23.16
CA VAL A 239 2.15 18.42 23.09
C VAL A 239 1.78 17.46 24.23
N GLU A 240 2.63 16.46 24.56
CA GLU A 240 2.42 15.58 25.70
C GLU A 240 2.27 16.37 27.01
N THR A 241 3.18 17.32 27.27
CA THR A 241 3.15 18.17 28.46
C THR A 241 1.84 18.94 28.55
N ARG A 242 1.46 19.66 27.49
CA ARG A 242 0.20 20.42 27.45
C ARG A 242 -1.03 19.53 27.66
N VAL A 243 -1.06 18.34 27.08
CA VAL A 243 -2.15 17.36 27.26
C VAL A 243 -2.24 16.88 28.70
N LEU A 244 -1.11 16.61 29.36
CA LEU A 244 -1.08 16.22 30.76
C LEU A 244 -1.53 17.32 31.71
N GLU A 245 -1.17 18.57 31.44
CA GLU A 245 -1.65 19.72 32.17
C GLU A 245 -3.17 19.89 32.07
N MET A 246 -3.72 19.73 30.86
CA MET A 246 -5.14 19.93 30.59
C MET A 246 -6.02 18.72 31.01
N PHE A 247 -5.53 17.51 30.83
CA PHE A 247 -6.33 16.28 30.87
C PHE A 247 -5.70 15.16 31.70
N GLY A 248 -4.58 15.39 32.39
CA GLY A 248 -3.85 14.33 33.11
C GLY A 248 -4.73 13.53 34.09
N GLY A 249 -5.65 14.21 34.79
CA GLY A 249 -6.61 13.54 35.69
C GLY A 249 -7.65 12.62 35.02
N MET A 250 -7.67 12.55 33.67
CA MET A 250 -8.53 11.64 32.90
C MET A 250 -7.80 10.41 32.40
N LEU A 251 -6.47 10.40 32.51
CA LEU A 251 -5.60 9.32 32.06
C LEU A 251 -5.32 8.37 33.24
N THR A 252 -5.40 7.09 32.99
CA THR A 252 -5.12 6.00 33.95
C THR A 252 -3.75 5.39 33.69
N ALA A 253 -3.25 4.60 34.63
CA ALA A 253 -2.03 3.81 34.41
C ALA A 253 -2.13 2.90 33.16
N ALA A 254 -3.32 2.32 32.90
CA ALA A 254 -3.55 1.53 31.71
C ALA A 254 -3.38 2.36 30.41
N ASP A 255 -3.79 3.64 30.41
CA ASP A 255 -3.60 4.53 29.26
C ASP A 255 -2.12 4.82 29.00
N HIS A 256 -1.34 5.02 30.06
CA HIS A 256 0.11 5.20 29.97
C HIS A 256 0.82 3.92 29.52
N LYS A 257 0.35 2.73 29.95
CA LYS A 257 0.91 1.45 29.52
C LYS A 257 0.69 1.22 28.02
N VAL A 258 -0.54 1.41 27.52
CA VAL A 258 -0.83 1.29 26.10
C VAL A 258 0.02 2.28 25.27
N ARG A 259 0.17 3.55 25.75
CA ARG A 259 1.04 4.51 25.09
C ARG A 259 2.50 4.06 25.08
N MET A 260 3.03 3.55 26.21
CA MET A 260 4.38 3.02 26.28
C MET A 260 4.61 1.97 25.19
N ASP A 261 3.73 0.97 25.13
CA ASP A 261 3.85 -0.12 24.18
C ASP A 261 3.69 0.34 22.73
N ALA A 262 2.72 1.22 22.45
CA ALA A 262 2.50 1.79 21.11
C ALA A 262 3.74 2.55 20.60
N ARG A 263 4.41 3.32 21.48
CA ARG A 263 5.62 4.07 21.10
C ARG A 263 6.81 3.14 20.82
N PHE A 264 6.99 2.09 21.64
CA PHE A 264 8.01 1.07 21.33
C PHE A 264 7.74 0.31 20.04
N TYR A 265 6.47 0.02 19.70
CA TYR A 265 6.12 -0.58 18.40
C TYR A 265 6.31 0.38 17.21
N ALA A 266 6.33 1.69 17.47
CA ALA A 266 6.63 2.73 16.47
C ALA A 266 8.13 3.11 16.42
N ASP A 267 9.01 2.32 17.08
CA ASP A 267 10.46 2.57 17.22
C ASP A 267 10.82 3.89 17.92
N ASP A 268 9.84 4.53 18.61
CA ASP A 268 10.04 5.74 19.41
C ASP A 268 10.36 5.38 20.88
N ALA A 269 11.59 4.95 21.10
CA ALA A 269 12.06 4.57 22.43
C ALA A 269 12.03 5.75 23.42
N ALA A 270 12.21 6.98 22.98
CA ALA A 270 12.21 8.16 23.83
C ALA A 270 10.82 8.42 24.45
N ALA A 271 9.77 8.46 23.62
CA ALA A 271 8.40 8.61 24.09
C ALA A 271 7.95 7.39 24.91
N GLY A 272 8.36 6.17 24.53
CA GLY A 272 8.12 4.96 25.30
C GLY A 272 8.72 5.03 26.70
N MET A 273 9.96 5.51 26.84
CA MET A 273 10.62 5.73 28.13
C MET A 273 9.91 6.80 28.97
N ARG A 274 9.47 7.91 28.39
CA ARG A 274 8.69 8.93 29.12
C ARG A 274 7.39 8.35 29.68
N ALA A 275 6.69 7.50 28.92
CA ALA A 275 5.49 6.82 29.40
C ALA A 275 5.82 5.83 30.53
N ALA A 276 6.91 5.06 30.43
CA ALA A 276 7.36 4.13 31.45
C ALA A 276 7.73 4.84 32.78
N GLN A 277 8.35 6.01 32.72
CA GLN A 277 8.69 6.81 33.90
C GLN A 277 7.44 7.25 34.70
N ARG A 278 6.31 7.50 34.01
CA ARG A 278 5.04 7.83 34.68
C ARG A 278 4.41 6.62 35.38
N LEU A 279 4.69 5.42 34.86
CA LEU A 279 4.20 4.17 35.46
C LEU A 279 5.06 3.70 36.63
N GLY A 280 6.38 3.90 36.55
CA GLY A 280 7.32 3.47 37.57
C GLY A 280 7.56 1.94 37.56
N GLY A 281 8.18 1.45 38.65
CA GLY A 281 8.31 0.03 38.97
C GLY A 281 8.87 -0.84 37.83
N ASN A 282 8.20 -1.96 37.54
CA ASN A 282 8.59 -2.94 36.54
C ASN A 282 8.57 -2.39 35.12
N GLU A 283 7.73 -1.39 34.85
CA GLU A 283 7.59 -0.83 33.50
C GLU A 283 8.86 -0.12 33.04
N ILE A 284 9.62 0.48 33.98
CA ILE A 284 10.93 1.08 33.67
C ILE A 284 11.94 -0.01 33.26
N ALA A 285 11.94 -1.17 33.95
CA ALA A 285 12.82 -2.29 33.58
C ALA A 285 12.47 -2.86 32.20
N ILE A 286 11.17 -3.06 31.91
CA ILE A 286 10.68 -3.51 30.62
C ILE A 286 11.09 -2.50 29.52
N ALA A 287 10.85 -1.21 29.73
CA ALA A 287 11.15 -0.17 28.76
C ALA A 287 12.65 -0.09 28.43
N ARG A 288 13.53 -0.20 29.44
CA ARG A 288 15.00 -0.24 29.26
C ARG A 288 15.42 -1.45 28.42
N ALA A 289 14.86 -2.63 28.72
CA ALA A 289 15.15 -3.84 27.96
C ALA A 289 14.68 -3.71 26.50
N ARG A 290 13.47 -3.18 26.25
CA ARG A 290 12.93 -2.92 24.92
C ARG A 290 13.78 -1.93 24.14
N ALA A 291 14.16 -0.81 24.75
CA ALA A 291 15.03 0.19 24.13
C ALA A 291 16.39 -0.40 23.73
N ALA A 292 16.98 -1.26 24.57
CA ALA A 292 18.24 -1.93 24.27
C ALA A 292 18.11 -2.93 23.09
N VAL A 293 17.00 -3.64 22.99
CA VAL A 293 16.74 -4.53 21.84
C VAL A 293 16.57 -3.73 20.55
N LEU A 294 15.79 -2.65 20.56
CA LEU A 294 15.59 -1.77 19.41
C LEU A 294 16.91 -1.18 18.90
N SER A 295 17.73 -0.66 19.82
CA SER A 295 19.04 -0.09 19.48
C SER A 295 20.12 -1.15 19.21
N LYS A 296 19.81 -2.44 19.33
CA LYS A 296 20.76 -3.56 19.23
C LYS A 296 21.95 -3.42 20.16
N ALA A 297 21.73 -2.90 21.36
CA ALA A 297 22.79 -2.69 22.35
C ALA A 297 23.40 -4.02 22.80
N GLY A 298 24.72 -4.02 23.03
CA GLY A 298 25.45 -5.22 23.46
C GLY A 298 24.97 -5.78 24.80
N ASN A 299 24.41 -4.95 25.68
CA ASN A 299 23.85 -5.34 26.97
C ASN A 299 22.36 -5.71 26.92
N ALA A 300 21.74 -5.80 25.75
CA ALA A 300 20.30 -6.09 25.62
C ALA A 300 19.89 -7.38 26.36
N LYS A 301 20.73 -8.44 26.28
CA LYS A 301 20.48 -9.68 27.00
C LYS A 301 20.44 -9.46 28.54
N ALA A 302 21.42 -8.77 29.08
CA ALA A 302 21.48 -8.52 30.49
C ALA A 302 20.26 -7.71 31.00
N LEU A 303 19.81 -6.72 30.22
CA LEU A 303 18.62 -5.94 30.54
C LEU A 303 17.33 -6.74 30.45
N LEU A 304 17.22 -7.65 29.47
CA LEU A 304 16.08 -8.58 29.37
C LEU A 304 16.06 -9.55 30.55
N ASP A 305 17.22 -10.08 30.97
CA ASP A 305 17.31 -11.02 32.08
C ASP A 305 17.10 -10.34 33.45
N ALA A 306 17.34 -9.04 33.56
CA ALA A 306 17.14 -8.23 34.77
C ALA A 306 15.65 -7.84 34.97
N VAL A 307 14.75 -8.07 34.02
CA VAL A 307 13.32 -7.83 34.23
C VAL A 307 12.77 -8.82 35.25
N PRO A 308 12.10 -8.36 36.32
CA PRO A 308 11.58 -9.24 37.37
C PRO A 308 10.66 -10.33 36.82
N ALA A 309 10.75 -11.56 37.36
CA ALA A 309 10.00 -12.73 36.89
C ALA A 309 8.48 -12.46 36.82
N ALA A 310 7.92 -11.73 37.75
CA ALA A 310 6.50 -11.35 37.77
C ALA A 310 6.08 -10.49 36.57
N ALA A 311 7.03 -9.78 35.94
CA ALA A 311 6.79 -8.91 34.78
C ALA A 311 7.16 -9.57 33.44
N GLN A 312 7.70 -10.78 33.41
CA GLN A 312 8.12 -11.45 32.19
C GLN A 312 6.94 -11.99 31.35
N ASN A 313 5.71 -11.99 31.89
CA ASN A 313 4.49 -12.31 31.17
C ASN A 313 3.90 -11.09 30.40
N ASP A 314 4.52 -9.90 30.54
CA ASP A 314 4.12 -8.71 29.80
C ASP A 314 4.31 -8.90 28.31
N ALA A 315 3.28 -8.55 27.51
CA ALA A 315 3.32 -8.75 26.06
C ALA A 315 4.47 -7.99 25.38
N GLY A 316 4.72 -6.74 25.79
CA GLY A 316 5.81 -5.93 25.24
C GLY A 316 7.21 -6.49 25.58
N TYR A 317 7.37 -7.03 26.78
CA TYR A 317 8.58 -7.77 27.15
C TYR A 317 8.77 -9.03 26.29
N ILE A 318 7.72 -9.88 26.19
CA ILE A 318 7.76 -11.11 25.37
C ILE A 318 8.13 -10.75 23.93
N PHE A 319 7.52 -9.74 23.35
CA PHE A 319 7.82 -9.28 21.99
C PHE A 319 9.32 -8.98 21.81
N SER A 320 9.90 -8.18 22.70
CA SER A 320 11.30 -7.80 22.61
C SER A 320 12.24 -8.99 22.89
N ARG A 321 11.85 -9.89 23.79
CA ARG A 321 12.60 -11.12 24.07
C ARG A 321 12.61 -12.04 22.85
N VAL A 322 11.46 -12.21 22.17
CA VAL A 322 11.35 -12.95 20.90
C VAL A 322 12.23 -12.35 19.81
N GLN A 323 12.18 -11.03 19.65
CA GLN A 323 13.07 -10.33 18.70
C GLN A 323 14.54 -10.60 18.98
N TRP A 324 14.95 -10.48 20.24
CA TRP A 324 16.32 -10.74 20.65
C TRP A 324 16.73 -12.19 20.36
N LEU A 325 15.90 -13.17 20.71
CA LEU A 325 16.15 -14.60 20.45
C LEU A 325 16.31 -14.88 18.96
N ARG A 326 15.38 -14.38 18.12
CA ARG A 326 15.44 -14.55 16.67
C ARG A 326 16.70 -13.93 16.06
N LEU A 327 17.09 -12.72 16.50
CA LEU A 327 18.28 -12.03 16.01
C LEU A 327 19.60 -12.74 16.41
N ASN A 328 19.55 -13.54 17.47
CA ASN A 328 20.69 -14.33 17.96
C ASN A 328 20.62 -15.82 17.55
N ASN A 329 19.90 -16.14 16.46
CA ASN A 329 19.74 -17.50 15.91
C ASN A 329 19.23 -18.55 16.91
N LYS A 330 18.29 -18.15 17.79
CA LYS A 330 17.58 -19.01 18.73
C LYS A 330 16.10 -19.11 18.34
N ALA A 331 15.83 -19.58 17.11
CA ALA A 331 14.48 -19.55 16.56
C ALA A 331 13.54 -20.51 17.28
N GLU A 332 14.01 -21.66 17.72
CA GLU A 332 13.23 -22.61 18.51
C GLU A 332 12.76 -22.00 19.83
N ASP A 333 13.66 -21.34 20.61
CA ASP A 333 13.31 -20.66 21.85
C ASP A 333 12.31 -19.52 21.60
N ALA A 334 12.53 -18.74 20.54
CA ALA A 334 11.62 -17.68 20.13
C ALA A 334 10.24 -18.24 19.76
N GLY A 335 10.20 -19.38 19.06
CA GLY A 335 8.99 -20.08 18.68
C GLY A 335 8.19 -20.57 19.88
N ARG A 336 8.86 -21.17 20.87
CA ARG A 336 8.21 -21.56 22.13
C ARG A 336 7.64 -20.35 22.87
N LEU A 337 8.42 -19.29 23.00
CA LEU A 337 8.02 -18.11 23.75
C LEU A 337 6.86 -17.35 23.09
N ILE A 338 6.87 -17.13 21.77
CA ILE A 338 5.80 -16.38 21.09
C ILE A 338 4.43 -17.08 21.13
N LEU A 339 4.42 -18.39 21.33
CA LEU A 339 3.19 -19.19 21.48
C LEU A 339 2.56 -19.08 22.87
N THR A 340 3.28 -18.55 23.87
CA THR A 340 2.73 -18.34 25.22
C THR A 340 1.96 -17.02 25.35
N VAL A 341 2.15 -16.07 24.40
CA VAL A 341 1.53 -14.76 24.48
C VAL A 341 0.02 -14.82 24.27
N THR A 342 -0.71 -13.97 24.96
CA THR A 342 -2.16 -13.81 24.78
C THR A 342 -2.52 -13.44 23.34
N LYS A 343 -3.73 -13.78 22.92
CA LYS A 343 -4.31 -13.31 21.63
C LYS A 343 -5.23 -12.09 21.80
N ASN A 344 -5.35 -11.57 23.03
CA ASN A 344 -6.17 -10.39 23.30
C ASN A 344 -5.58 -9.15 22.59
N PRO A 345 -6.32 -8.53 21.65
CA PRO A 345 -5.85 -7.36 20.89
C PRO A 345 -5.47 -6.18 21.78
N GLU A 346 -6.18 -5.95 22.87
CA GLU A 346 -5.92 -4.84 23.80
C GLU A 346 -4.55 -4.98 24.50
N ALA A 347 -4.18 -6.21 24.86
CA ALA A 347 -2.90 -6.50 25.50
C ALA A 347 -1.74 -6.48 24.49
N LEU A 348 -1.99 -6.83 23.24
CA LEU A 348 -0.97 -6.84 22.17
C LEU A 348 -0.70 -5.44 21.60
N VAL A 349 -1.66 -4.52 21.72
CA VAL A 349 -1.61 -3.11 21.27
C VAL A 349 -1.43 -2.97 19.75
N ASN A 350 -0.42 -3.60 19.14
CA ASN A 350 -0.13 -3.50 17.70
C ASN A 350 -0.04 -4.89 17.05
N LEU A 351 -1.17 -5.39 16.54
CA LEU A 351 -1.28 -6.71 15.93
C LEU A 351 -0.43 -6.84 14.65
N ASP A 352 -0.23 -5.75 13.93
CA ASP A 352 0.56 -5.74 12.70
C ASP A 352 2.05 -5.96 12.98
N GLN A 353 2.59 -5.36 14.06
CA GLN A 353 3.96 -5.59 14.50
C GLN A 353 4.16 -7.03 14.98
N TRP A 354 3.20 -7.60 15.70
CA TRP A 354 3.23 -9.00 16.11
C TRP A 354 3.25 -9.93 14.90
N TRP A 355 2.47 -9.65 13.86
CA TRP A 355 2.52 -10.43 12.64
C TRP A 355 3.87 -10.29 11.91
N GLN A 356 4.42 -9.10 11.83
CA GLN A 356 5.74 -8.89 11.24
C GLN A 356 6.83 -9.73 11.93
N GLU A 357 6.82 -9.79 13.25
CA GLU A 357 7.76 -10.62 13.98
C GLU A 357 7.52 -12.11 13.75
N ARG A 358 6.25 -12.56 13.80
CA ARG A 358 5.87 -13.97 13.54
C ARG A 358 6.29 -14.43 12.16
N ARG A 359 6.06 -13.66 11.11
CA ARG A 359 6.43 -14.06 9.74
C ARG A 359 7.95 -14.20 9.55
N LEU A 360 8.75 -13.37 10.22
CA LEU A 360 10.21 -13.49 10.22
C LEU A 360 10.66 -14.76 10.94
N LEU A 361 10.02 -15.06 12.08
CA LEU A 361 10.30 -16.25 12.86
C LEU A 361 9.89 -17.54 12.12
N VAL A 362 8.74 -17.54 11.43
CA VAL A 362 8.32 -18.67 10.58
C VAL A 362 9.40 -19.05 9.57
N ARG A 363 10.01 -18.05 8.91
CA ARG A 363 11.08 -18.32 7.94
C ARG A 363 12.32 -18.93 8.58
N LYS A 364 12.71 -18.45 9.76
CA LYS A 364 13.83 -19.02 10.52
C LYS A 364 13.57 -20.46 10.94
N LEU A 365 12.38 -20.77 11.45
CA LEU A 365 11.99 -22.12 11.83
C LEU A 365 11.96 -23.08 10.62
N LEU A 366 11.52 -22.60 9.44
CA LEU A 366 11.59 -23.39 8.21
C LEU A 366 13.04 -23.64 7.75
N ASP A 367 13.95 -22.69 7.96
CA ASP A 367 15.38 -22.86 7.67
C ASP A 367 16.05 -23.87 8.65
N GLU A 368 15.51 -23.99 9.87
CA GLU A 368 15.90 -25.00 10.89
C GLU A 368 15.14 -26.34 10.71
N ASN A 369 14.34 -26.51 9.65
CA ASN A 369 13.49 -27.65 9.33
C ASN A 369 12.38 -27.96 10.37
N ASP A 370 12.00 -27.01 11.22
CA ASP A 370 10.86 -27.14 12.13
C ASP A 370 9.58 -26.57 11.50
N ALA A 371 9.01 -27.29 10.55
CA ALA A 371 7.78 -26.91 9.88
C ALA A 371 6.56 -26.91 10.82
N HIS A 372 6.54 -27.76 11.85
CA HIS A 372 5.45 -27.82 12.81
C HIS A 372 5.40 -26.59 13.70
N ALA A 373 6.55 -26.13 14.23
CA ALA A 373 6.61 -24.88 14.96
C ALA A 373 6.30 -23.67 14.06
N ALA A 374 6.86 -23.64 12.85
CA ALA A 374 6.58 -22.61 11.85
C ALA A 374 5.08 -22.47 11.58
N TYR A 375 4.37 -23.58 11.36
CA TYR A 375 2.93 -23.60 11.16
C TYR A 375 2.17 -23.06 12.38
N ARG A 376 2.47 -23.52 13.59
CA ARG A 376 1.82 -23.04 14.82
C ARG A 376 2.03 -21.55 15.01
N VAL A 377 3.26 -21.05 14.79
CA VAL A 377 3.58 -19.63 14.90
C VAL A 377 2.77 -18.79 13.91
N ALA A 378 2.55 -19.26 12.69
CA ALA A 378 1.72 -18.58 11.70
C ALA A 378 0.22 -18.68 12.02
N ARG A 379 -0.29 -19.90 12.26
CA ARG A 379 -1.71 -20.21 12.50
C ARG A 379 -2.27 -19.50 13.73
N ASP A 380 -1.47 -19.48 14.82
CA ASP A 380 -1.90 -18.99 16.12
C ASP A 380 -1.66 -17.47 16.30
N ALA A 381 -1.43 -16.74 15.20
CA ALA A 381 -1.34 -15.30 15.23
C ALA A 381 -2.70 -14.65 15.55
N ALA A 382 -2.68 -13.58 16.33
CA ALA A 382 -3.83 -12.69 16.41
C ALA A 382 -4.01 -12.00 15.04
N THR A 383 -5.26 -11.76 14.64
CA THR A 383 -5.60 -11.23 13.31
C THR A 383 -5.03 -9.83 13.10
N PRO A 384 -4.14 -9.61 12.13
CA PRO A 384 -3.57 -8.30 11.85
C PRO A 384 -4.63 -7.27 11.43
N MET A 385 -4.38 -6.00 11.72
CA MET A 385 -5.30 -4.91 11.40
C MET A 385 -5.25 -4.56 9.91
N LYS A 386 -4.05 -4.47 9.32
CA LYS A 386 -3.88 -4.12 7.91
C LYS A 386 -4.26 -5.30 7.00
N GLY A 387 -5.06 -5.02 5.96
CA GLY A 387 -5.59 -6.05 5.05
C GLY A 387 -4.50 -6.90 4.40
N PHE A 388 -3.41 -6.29 3.95
CA PHE A 388 -2.31 -7.03 3.35
C PHE A 388 -1.57 -7.95 4.34
N TYR A 389 -1.51 -7.62 5.63
CA TYR A 389 -0.96 -8.51 6.64
C TYR A 389 -1.91 -9.67 6.98
N ARG A 390 -3.24 -9.46 6.91
CA ARG A 390 -4.20 -10.57 7.01
C ARG A 390 -4.02 -11.57 5.87
N VAL A 391 -3.91 -11.07 4.64
CA VAL A 391 -3.60 -11.87 3.45
C VAL A 391 -2.30 -12.66 3.64
N ASP A 392 -1.23 -11.99 4.08
CA ASP A 392 0.08 -12.59 4.29
C ASP A 392 0.06 -13.66 5.42
N ALA A 393 -0.72 -13.44 6.48
CA ALA A 393 -0.86 -14.38 7.59
C ALA A 393 -1.53 -15.68 7.15
N HIS A 394 -2.69 -15.58 6.51
CA HIS A 394 -3.39 -16.76 6.01
C HIS A 394 -2.61 -17.45 4.91
N PHE A 395 -2.00 -16.70 4.01
CA PHE A 395 -1.14 -17.29 2.99
C PHE A 395 0.03 -18.05 3.60
N THR A 396 0.75 -17.45 4.54
CA THR A 396 1.92 -18.08 5.17
C THR A 396 1.55 -19.40 5.87
N ALA A 397 0.47 -19.39 6.66
CA ALA A 397 -0.01 -20.60 7.32
C ALA A 397 -0.43 -21.69 6.32
N GLY A 398 -1.21 -21.33 5.30
CA GLY A 398 -1.65 -22.26 4.24
C GLY A 398 -0.48 -22.83 3.44
N TRP A 399 0.49 -22.00 3.10
CA TRP A 399 1.67 -22.42 2.35
C TRP A 399 2.57 -23.38 3.15
N VAL A 400 2.78 -23.13 4.45
CA VAL A 400 3.51 -24.05 5.33
C VAL A 400 2.75 -25.37 5.45
N ALA A 401 1.43 -25.34 5.65
CA ALA A 401 0.61 -26.54 5.72
C ALA A 401 0.72 -27.38 4.43
N LEU A 402 0.54 -26.76 3.27
CA LEU A 402 0.55 -27.44 1.98
C LEU A 402 1.92 -28.00 1.61
N ARG A 403 2.96 -27.18 1.74
CA ARG A 403 4.27 -27.51 1.13
C ARG A 403 5.20 -28.26 2.08
N PHE A 404 5.13 -27.99 3.38
CA PHE A 404 6.03 -28.58 4.37
C PHE A 404 5.37 -29.67 5.21
N LEU A 405 4.11 -29.49 5.63
CA LEU A 405 3.40 -30.50 6.42
C LEU A 405 2.63 -31.50 5.57
N LYS A 406 2.48 -31.26 4.26
CA LYS A 406 1.66 -32.07 3.36
C LYS A 406 0.21 -32.20 3.81
N ASP A 407 -0.31 -31.15 4.45
CA ASP A 407 -1.70 -31.03 4.89
C ASP A 407 -2.49 -30.08 3.97
N PRO A 408 -3.00 -30.55 2.83
CA PRO A 408 -3.73 -29.73 1.89
C PRO A 408 -5.10 -29.30 2.43
N LYS A 409 -5.69 -30.01 3.39
CA LYS A 409 -6.98 -29.67 3.99
C LYS A 409 -6.86 -28.39 4.82
N SER A 410 -5.95 -28.35 5.79
CA SER A 410 -5.67 -27.14 6.56
C SER A 410 -5.22 -25.98 5.67
N ALA A 411 -4.44 -26.26 4.62
CA ALA A 411 -4.02 -25.26 3.67
C ALA A 411 -5.21 -24.61 2.95
N ALA A 412 -6.17 -25.40 2.47
CA ALA A 412 -7.36 -24.91 1.77
C ALA A 412 -8.20 -23.96 2.66
N GLU A 413 -8.34 -24.29 3.96
CA GLU A 413 -9.04 -23.44 4.94
C GLU A 413 -8.36 -22.06 5.09
N HIS A 414 -7.04 -22.05 5.13
CA HIS A 414 -6.29 -20.77 5.21
C HIS A 414 -6.39 -19.99 3.90
N PHE A 415 -6.24 -20.62 2.74
CA PHE A 415 -6.31 -19.92 1.46
C PHE A 415 -7.70 -19.34 1.17
N ALA A 416 -8.76 -19.99 1.64
CA ALA A 416 -10.12 -19.46 1.54
C ALA A 416 -10.26 -18.09 2.24
N ARG A 417 -9.61 -17.91 3.40
CA ARG A 417 -9.68 -16.66 4.18
C ARG A 417 -8.91 -15.50 3.56
N ILE A 418 -8.00 -15.76 2.61
CA ILE A 418 -7.25 -14.68 1.91
C ILE A 418 -8.21 -13.72 1.19
N GLY A 419 -9.28 -14.25 0.59
CA GLY A 419 -10.25 -13.45 -0.18
C GLY A 419 -11.29 -12.73 0.68
N GLU A 420 -11.34 -12.97 1.99
CA GLU A 420 -12.31 -12.32 2.87
C GLU A 420 -12.05 -10.83 2.98
N ASN A 421 -13.11 -10.03 2.79
CA ASN A 421 -13.07 -8.57 2.97
C ASN A 421 -12.02 -7.84 2.10
N THR A 422 -11.70 -8.35 0.91
CA THR A 422 -10.81 -7.69 -0.05
C THR A 422 -11.41 -7.66 -1.45
N GLN A 423 -11.13 -6.56 -2.18
CA GLN A 423 -11.41 -6.42 -3.61
C GLN A 423 -10.10 -6.45 -4.42
N ASN A 424 -8.96 -6.61 -3.75
CA ASN A 424 -7.66 -6.52 -4.38
C ASN A 424 -7.41 -7.73 -5.31
N PRO A 425 -7.25 -7.52 -6.63
CA PRO A 425 -7.04 -8.57 -7.61
C PRO A 425 -5.84 -9.48 -7.32
N HIS A 426 -4.76 -8.93 -6.75
CA HIS A 426 -3.59 -9.74 -6.38
C HIS A 426 -3.88 -10.70 -5.22
N ALA A 427 -4.68 -10.26 -4.24
CA ALA A 427 -5.08 -11.13 -3.13
C ALA A 427 -6.07 -12.20 -3.60
N LEU A 428 -7.07 -11.81 -4.41
CA LEU A 428 -8.09 -12.72 -4.91
C LEU A 428 -7.51 -13.77 -5.86
N SER A 429 -6.61 -13.37 -6.77
CA SER A 429 -5.92 -14.33 -7.65
C SER A 429 -5.01 -15.29 -6.87
N ARG A 430 -4.32 -14.78 -5.83
CA ARG A 430 -3.50 -15.61 -4.94
C ARG A 430 -4.34 -16.65 -4.20
N ALA A 431 -5.49 -16.23 -3.65
CA ALA A 431 -6.43 -17.13 -2.99
C ALA A 431 -6.86 -18.27 -3.92
N GLY A 432 -7.41 -17.95 -5.09
CA GLY A 432 -7.90 -18.94 -6.05
C GLY A 432 -6.80 -19.86 -6.56
N TYR A 433 -5.62 -19.33 -6.91
CA TYR A 433 -4.50 -20.16 -7.38
C TYR A 433 -4.06 -21.17 -6.32
N TRP A 434 -3.88 -20.75 -5.06
CA TRP A 434 -3.40 -21.64 -4.02
C TRP A 434 -4.49 -22.57 -3.48
N GLN A 435 -5.78 -22.18 -3.53
CA GLN A 435 -6.90 -23.11 -3.33
C GLN A 435 -6.90 -24.20 -4.41
N GLY A 436 -6.65 -23.83 -5.67
CA GLY A 436 -6.47 -24.79 -6.77
C GLY A 436 -5.32 -25.78 -6.50
N ARG A 437 -4.16 -25.28 -6.05
CA ARG A 437 -3.00 -26.12 -5.68
C ARG A 437 -3.30 -27.07 -4.51
N ALA A 438 -4.10 -26.62 -3.54
CA ALA A 438 -4.53 -27.48 -2.42
C ALA A 438 -5.52 -28.54 -2.87
N ALA A 439 -6.49 -28.20 -3.73
CA ALA A 439 -7.45 -29.14 -4.30
C ALA A 439 -6.77 -30.18 -5.19
N GLU A 440 -5.78 -29.81 -6.02
CA GLU A 440 -4.93 -30.77 -6.77
C GLU A 440 -4.25 -31.77 -5.82
N ALA A 441 -3.67 -31.28 -4.70
CA ALA A 441 -3.01 -32.12 -3.73
C ALA A 441 -3.97 -33.09 -3.00
N MET A 442 -5.28 -32.80 -2.98
CA MET A 442 -6.35 -33.65 -2.48
C MET A 442 -6.95 -34.59 -3.57
N GLY A 443 -6.47 -34.50 -4.83
CA GLY A 443 -7.06 -35.25 -5.96
C GLY A 443 -8.39 -34.68 -6.46
N GLN A 444 -8.80 -33.50 -6.01
CA GLN A 444 -10.08 -32.84 -6.34
C GLN A 444 -9.96 -32.01 -7.63
N ASN A 445 -9.65 -32.64 -8.77
CA ASN A 445 -9.29 -31.96 -10.01
C ASN A 445 -10.40 -31.04 -10.56
N ALA A 446 -11.68 -31.41 -10.41
CA ALA A 446 -12.79 -30.55 -10.85
C ALA A 446 -12.83 -29.25 -10.04
N GLN A 447 -12.70 -29.36 -8.73
CA GLN A 447 -12.68 -28.20 -7.83
C GLN A 447 -11.42 -27.33 -8.04
N ALA A 448 -10.26 -27.97 -8.29
CA ALA A 448 -9.04 -27.27 -8.62
C ALA A 448 -9.22 -26.38 -9.88
N LYS A 449 -9.88 -26.95 -10.91
CA LYS A 449 -10.21 -26.19 -12.13
C LYS A 449 -11.08 -24.96 -11.85
N GLU A 450 -12.13 -25.09 -11.03
CA GLU A 450 -13.00 -23.96 -10.66
C GLU A 450 -12.22 -22.85 -9.92
N PHE A 451 -11.33 -23.21 -9.01
CA PHE A 451 -10.48 -22.23 -8.34
C PHE A 451 -9.52 -21.54 -9.29
N TYR A 452 -8.91 -22.29 -10.24
CA TYR A 452 -8.07 -21.67 -11.25
C TYR A 452 -8.87 -20.77 -12.20
N GLU A 453 -10.08 -21.14 -12.61
CA GLU A 453 -10.96 -20.30 -13.42
C GLU A 453 -11.28 -18.98 -12.70
N THR A 454 -11.52 -19.03 -11.40
CA THR A 454 -11.73 -17.83 -10.57
C THR A 454 -10.49 -16.96 -10.54
N ALA A 455 -9.30 -17.54 -10.30
CA ALA A 455 -8.04 -16.78 -10.29
C ALA A 455 -7.68 -16.20 -11.67
N ALA A 456 -7.94 -16.93 -12.75
CA ALA A 456 -7.60 -16.59 -14.13
C ALA A 456 -8.31 -15.33 -14.66
N GLN A 457 -9.35 -14.85 -13.98
CA GLN A 457 -10.04 -13.61 -14.31
C GLN A 457 -9.16 -12.37 -14.07
N TYR A 458 -8.17 -12.47 -13.17
CA TYR A 458 -7.26 -11.39 -12.81
C TYR A 458 -6.00 -11.39 -13.69
N THR A 459 -6.16 -11.06 -14.94
CA THR A 459 -5.17 -11.24 -16.02
C THR A 459 -3.88 -10.43 -15.83
N ALA A 460 -3.94 -9.30 -15.12
CA ALA A 460 -2.78 -8.48 -14.81
C ALA A 460 -2.11 -8.86 -13.47
N ALA A 461 -2.56 -9.94 -12.79
CA ALA A 461 -1.99 -10.41 -11.53
C ALA A 461 -1.19 -11.70 -11.73
N TYR A 462 -0.04 -11.82 -11.06
CA TYR A 462 0.88 -12.96 -11.14
C TYR A 462 0.19 -14.33 -11.01
N TYR A 463 -0.61 -14.51 -9.95
CA TYR A 463 -1.32 -15.77 -9.73
C TYR A 463 -2.49 -15.97 -10.69
N GLY A 464 -3.08 -14.89 -11.21
CA GLY A 464 -4.06 -14.96 -12.28
C GLY A 464 -3.46 -15.50 -13.58
N GLN A 465 -2.28 -15.03 -13.92
CA GLN A 465 -1.51 -15.51 -15.09
C GLN A 465 -1.06 -16.96 -14.92
N LEU A 466 -0.58 -17.35 -13.74
CA LEU A 466 -0.26 -18.75 -13.44
C LEU A 466 -1.49 -19.66 -13.49
N ALA A 467 -2.65 -19.20 -13.02
CA ALA A 467 -3.90 -19.95 -13.11
C ALA A 467 -4.33 -20.13 -14.58
N ARG A 468 -4.21 -19.09 -15.42
CA ARG A 468 -4.45 -19.20 -16.87
C ARG A 468 -3.56 -20.26 -17.51
N ALA A 469 -2.27 -20.26 -17.16
CA ALA A 469 -1.33 -21.28 -17.65
C ALA A 469 -1.73 -22.69 -17.21
N ARG A 470 -2.17 -22.89 -15.94
CA ARG A 470 -2.69 -24.16 -15.43
C ARG A 470 -3.94 -24.66 -16.17
N LEU A 471 -4.78 -23.76 -16.64
CA LEU A 471 -5.95 -24.05 -17.46
C LEU A 471 -5.61 -24.28 -18.93
N GLY A 472 -4.34 -24.14 -19.35
CA GLY A 472 -3.91 -24.28 -20.74
C GLY A 472 -4.31 -23.09 -21.62
N LEU A 473 -4.74 -21.95 -21.03
CA LEU A 473 -5.09 -20.75 -21.78
C LEU A 473 -3.83 -20.10 -22.35
N LYS A 474 -3.85 -19.81 -23.63
CA LYS A 474 -2.68 -19.34 -24.41
C LYS A 474 -2.59 -17.82 -24.47
N ASP A 475 -3.66 -17.12 -24.17
CA ASP A 475 -3.75 -15.67 -24.21
C ASP A 475 -3.72 -15.05 -22.80
N LEU A 476 -3.27 -13.79 -22.72
CA LEU A 476 -3.26 -13.04 -21.46
C LEU A 476 -4.65 -12.47 -21.11
N GLY A 477 -5.52 -12.26 -22.10
CA GLY A 477 -6.89 -11.78 -21.90
C GLY A 477 -6.97 -10.37 -21.30
N LEU A 478 -6.05 -9.46 -21.67
CA LEU A 478 -6.09 -8.08 -21.19
C LEU A 478 -7.29 -7.33 -21.74
N ARG A 479 -7.90 -6.50 -20.90
CA ARG A 479 -8.92 -5.54 -21.32
C ARG A 479 -8.28 -4.41 -22.11
N GLY A 480 -8.97 -3.96 -23.18
CA GLY A 480 -8.59 -2.76 -23.89
C GLY A 480 -8.92 -1.47 -23.10
N PRO A 481 -8.50 -0.31 -23.62
CA PRO A 481 -8.95 0.97 -23.09
C PRO A 481 -10.45 1.15 -23.30
N PRO A 482 -11.11 1.98 -22.48
CA PRO A 482 -12.49 2.38 -22.77
C PRO A 482 -12.57 3.15 -24.10
N VAL A 483 -13.70 3.01 -24.79
CA VAL A 483 -13.95 3.75 -26.03
C VAL A 483 -15.04 4.79 -25.73
N PHE A 484 -14.69 6.06 -25.84
CA PHE A 484 -15.61 7.18 -25.70
C PHE A 484 -16.02 7.72 -27.07
N THR A 485 -17.29 8.11 -27.21
CA THR A 485 -17.75 8.93 -28.34
C THR A 485 -17.09 10.32 -28.27
N GLN A 486 -17.08 11.05 -29.39
CA GLN A 486 -16.56 12.42 -29.41
C GLN A 486 -17.27 13.34 -28.40
N GLN A 487 -18.59 13.15 -28.23
CA GLN A 487 -19.38 13.92 -27.27
C GLN A 487 -19.02 13.58 -25.83
N GLU A 488 -18.87 12.30 -25.49
CA GLU A 488 -18.42 11.84 -24.17
C GLU A 488 -17.02 12.34 -23.87
N HIS A 489 -16.10 12.24 -24.81
CA HIS A 489 -14.73 12.74 -24.65
C HIS A 489 -14.71 14.25 -24.38
N ALA A 490 -15.48 15.03 -25.14
CA ALA A 490 -15.58 16.48 -24.93
C ALA A 490 -16.18 16.83 -23.56
N ALA A 491 -17.19 16.07 -23.10
CA ALA A 491 -17.78 16.25 -21.78
C ALA A 491 -16.79 15.92 -20.64
N LEU A 492 -16.06 14.81 -20.78
CA LEU A 492 -15.05 14.36 -19.81
C LEU A 492 -13.84 15.30 -19.76
N SER A 493 -13.42 15.84 -20.89
CA SER A 493 -12.33 16.84 -20.96
C SER A 493 -12.68 18.14 -20.24
N ASN A 494 -13.98 18.44 -20.06
CA ASN A 494 -14.43 19.63 -19.35
C ASN A 494 -14.73 19.41 -17.87
N LEU A 495 -14.16 18.37 -17.24
CA LEU A 495 -14.25 18.17 -15.79
C LEU A 495 -13.26 19.09 -15.06
N GLU A 496 -13.65 19.58 -13.86
CA GLU A 496 -12.83 20.52 -13.10
C GLU A 496 -11.40 20.01 -12.86
N VAL A 497 -11.25 18.73 -12.44
CA VAL A 497 -9.91 18.16 -12.17
C VAL A 497 -9.10 17.96 -13.44
N VAL A 498 -9.74 17.66 -14.58
CA VAL A 498 -9.06 17.53 -15.89
C VAL A 498 -8.51 18.89 -16.30
N ARG A 499 -9.35 19.92 -16.23
CA ARG A 499 -8.98 21.31 -16.53
C ARG A 499 -7.85 21.82 -15.60
N ALA A 500 -7.95 21.52 -14.29
CA ALA A 500 -6.89 21.86 -13.34
C ALA A 500 -5.57 21.14 -13.68
N ALA A 501 -5.65 19.87 -14.07
CA ALA A 501 -4.47 19.12 -14.48
C ALA A 501 -3.85 19.66 -15.78
N GLU A 502 -4.63 20.11 -16.75
CA GLU A 502 -4.13 20.76 -17.98
C GLU A 502 -3.32 22.02 -17.66
N ILE A 503 -3.80 22.86 -16.72
CA ILE A 503 -3.05 24.04 -16.25
C ILE A 503 -1.71 23.61 -15.64
N LEU A 504 -1.70 22.60 -14.78
CA LEU A 504 -0.47 22.11 -14.13
C LEU A 504 0.50 21.48 -15.14
N TYR A 505 0.00 20.75 -16.17
CA TYR A 505 0.85 20.25 -17.26
C TYR A 505 1.47 21.38 -18.08
N THR A 506 0.70 22.41 -18.39
CA THR A 506 1.19 23.62 -19.09
C THR A 506 2.31 24.31 -18.31
N LEU A 507 2.21 24.31 -16.97
CA LEU A 507 3.23 24.88 -16.07
C LEU A 507 4.39 23.91 -15.74
N GLY A 508 4.35 22.67 -16.19
CA GLY A 508 5.38 21.65 -15.93
C GLY A 508 5.39 21.10 -14.50
N GLU A 509 4.31 21.25 -13.74
CA GLU A 509 4.20 20.91 -12.31
C GLU A 509 3.84 19.42 -12.10
N ARG A 510 4.63 18.51 -12.68
CA ARG A 510 4.39 17.05 -12.65
C ARG A 510 4.38 16.43 -11.25
N ASP A 511 5.16 16.98 -10.30
CA ASP A 511 5.17 16.43 -8.93
C ASP A 511 3.86 16.72 -8.18
N MET A 512 3.19 17.83 -8.48
CA MET A 512 1.85 18.12 -7.96
C MET A 512 0.81 17.20 -8.58
N LEU A 513 0.90 16.97 -9.89
CA LEU A 513 0.02 16.03 -10.60
C LEU A 513 0.13 14.63 -10.05
N ALA A 514 1.33 14.12 -9.78
CA ALA A 514 1.52 12.79 -9.23
C ALA A 514 0.68 12.55 -7.97
N SER A 515 0.60 13.53 -7.05
CA SER A 515 -0.22 13.42 -5.84
C SER A 515 -1.73 13.45 -6.12
N ILE A 516 -2.18 14.24 -7.10
CA ILE A 516 -3.58 14.27 -7.54
C ILE A 516 -3.99 12.91 -8.12
N TYR A 517 -3.18 12.37 -9.02
CA TYR A 517 -3.44 11.08 -9.66
C TYR A 517 -3.46 9.92 -8.65
N ALA A 518 -2.52 9.91 -7.70
CA ALA A 518 -2.49 8.90 -6.64
C ALA A 518 -3.78 8.91 -5.82
N GLU A 519 -4.20 10.09 -5.35
CA GLU A 519 -5.38 10.22 -4.50
C GLU A 519 -6.70 9.91 -5.24
N LEU A 520 -6.79 10.28 -6.52
CA LEU A 520 -7.90 9.86 -7.36
C LEU A 520 -7.96 8.33 -7.50
N GLY A 521 -6.83 7.66 -7.70
CA GLY A 521 -6.74 6.21 -7.72
C GLY A 521 -7.17 5.57 -6.40
N GLU A 522 -6.79 6.17 -5.27
CA GLU A 522 -7.11 5.67 -3.92
C GLU A 522 -8.58 5.84 -3.54
N SER A 523 -9.23 6.91 -3.94
CA SER A 523 -10.51 7.31 -3.36
C SER A 523 -11.66 7.51 -4.36
N ALA A 524 -11.36 7.90 -5.61
CA ALA A 524 -12.39 8.24 -6.58
C ALA A 524 -13.19 7.01 -7.07
N THR A 525 -14.44 7.25 -7.43
CA THR A 525 -15.37 6.22 -7.92
C THR A 525 -15.82 6.43 -9.37
N ASP A 526 -15.57 7.60 -9.94
CA ASP A 526 -15.89 7.91 -11.34
C ASP A 526 -14.82 7.35 -12.28
N ILE A 527 -15.07 6.13 -12.77
CA ILE A 527 -14.15 5.39 -13.63
C ILE A 527 -13.92 6.12 -14.96
N ALA A 528 -14.94 6.73 -15.55
CA ALA A 528 -14.81 7.48 -16.80
C ALA A 528 -13.96 8.74 -16.63
N GLY A 529 -14.16 9.48 -15.55
CA GLY A 529 -13.32 10.64 -15.20
C GLY A 529 -11.86 10.24 -14.94
N MET A 530 -11.62 9.13 -14.21
CA MET A 530 -10.27 8.60 -14.00
C MET A 530 -9.61 8.13 -15.31
N ALA A 531 -10.38 7.52 -16.22
CA ALA A 531 -9.87 7.15 -17.55
C ALA A 531 -9.43 8.39 -18.33
N MET A 532 -10.25 9.46 -18.34
CA MET A 532 -9.91 10.72 -18.99
C MET A 532 -8.65 11.37 -18.40
N MET A 533 -8.49 11.35 -17.07
CA MET A 533 -7.25 11.78 -16.43
C MET A 533 -6.05 10.97 -16.92
N SER A 534 -6.20 9.63 -17.05
CA SER A 534 -5.13 8.75 -17.55
C SER A 534 -4.79 9.03 -19.04
N GLU A 535 -5.77 9.34 -19.86
CA GLU A 535 -5.56 9.75 -21.26
C GLU A 535 -4.81 11.10 -21.34
N LEU A 536 -5.17 12.05 -20.47
CA LEU A 536 -4.44 13.32 -20.35
C LEU A 536 -2.98 13.10 -19.96
N ALA A 537 -2.72 12.19 -19.01
CA ALA A 537 -1.36 11.83 -18.63
C ALA A 537 -0.59 11.17 -19.77
N ALA A 538 -1.23 10.26 -20.51
CA ALA A 538 -0.64 9.61 -21.68
C ALA A 538 -0.26 10.62 -22.78
N LYS A 539 -1.16 11.57 -23.09
CA LYS A 539 -0.91 12.68 -24.03
C LYS A 539 0.31 13.52 -23.65
N ASN A 540 0.55 13.68 -22.35
CA ASN A 540 1.70 14.43 -21.80
C ASN A 540 2.94 13.57 -21.54
N GLY A 541 2.94 12.29 -21.95
CA GLY A 541 4.06 11.38 -21.72
C GLY A 541 4.34 11.11 -20.23
N ASP A 542 3.32 11.25 -19.36
CA ASP A 542 3.45 11.09 -17.91
C ASP A 542 3.09 9.69 -17.45
N GLY A 543 4.02 8.75 -17.67
CA GLY A 543 3.87 7.37 -17.22
C GLY A 543 3.72 7.25 -15.70
N ARG A 544 4.33 8.16 -14.93
CA ARG A 544 4.20 8.18 -13.46
C ARG A 544 2.76 8.43 -13.01
N ALA A 545 2.13 9.45 -13.55
CA ALA A 545 0.74 9.77 -13.23
C ALA A 545 -0.20 8.60 -13.57
N MET A 546 -0.01 8.00 -14.77
CA MET A 546 -0.81 6.84 -15.19
C MET A 546 -0.67 5.66 -14.23
N VAL A 547 0.57 5.29 -13.83
CA VAL A 547 0.80 4.17 -12.91
C VAL A 547 0.16 4.45 -11.55
N LEU A 548 0.35 5.65 -10.98
CA LEU A 548 -0.20 5.99 -9.68
C LEU A 548 -1.73 5.86 -9.65
N LEU A 549 -2.42 6.46 -10.62
CA LEU A 549 -3.87 6.33 -10.68
C LEU A 549 -4.30 4.88 -10.97
N GLY A 550 -3.72 4.25 -11.99
CA GLY A 550 -4.14 2.92 -12.46
C GLY A 550 -3.86 1.82 -11.44
N GLU A 551 -2.73 1.84 -10.76
CA GLU A 551 -2.36 0.83 -9.76
C GLU A 551 -3.22 0.92 -8.49
N TYR A 552 -3.45 2.13 -7.96
CA TYR A 552 -4.33 2.30 -6.80
C TYR A 552 -5.79 1.93 -7.14
N ALA A 553 -6.28 2.35 -8.28
CA ALA A 553 -7.62 1.96 -8.75
C ALA A 553 -7.74 0.44 -8.95
N TYR A 554 -6.73 -0.20 -9.58
CA TYR A 554 -6.69 -1.65 -9.76
C TYR A 554 -6.65 -2.39 -8.43
N ALA A 555 -5.88 -1.93 -7.44
CA ALA A 555 -5.83 -2.51 -6.11
C ALA A 555 -7.19 -2.51 -5.39
N ARG A 556 -8.10 -1.62 -5.76
CA ARG A 556 -9.49 -1.54 -5.31
C ARG A 556 -10.46 -2.38 -6.15
N GLY A 557 -9.96 -3.11 -7.14
CA GLY A 557 -10.76 -3.92 -8.06
C GLY A 557 -11.41 -3.14 -9.21
N LEU A 558 -11.04 -1.87 -9.43
CA LEU A 558 -11.59 -1.08 -10.53
C LEU A 558 -10.93 -1.47 -11.86
N PRO A 559 -11.68 -1.44 -13.00
CA PRO A 559 -11.20 -1.94 -14.29
C PRO A 559 -10.32 -0.93 -15.03
N LEU A 560 -9.27 -0.42 -14.37
CA LEU A 560 -8.31 0.55 -14.91
C LEU A 560 -6.91 -0.05 -15.12
N ASP A 561 -6.84 -1.37 -15.17
CA ASP A 561 -5.61 -2.14 -15.42
C ASP A 561 -4.88 -1.71 -16.71
N TYR A 562 -5.61 -1.35 -17.78
CA TYR A 562 -5.00 -0.81 -18.99
C TYR A 562 -4.08 0.39 -18.71
N TYR A 563 -4.53 1.33 -17.90
CA TYR A 563 -3.79 2.56 -17.59
C TYR A 563 -2.69 2.34 -16.55
N ALA A 564 -2.78 1.27 -15.75
CA ALA A 564 -1.74 0.90 -14.79
C ALA A 564 -0.41 0.46 -15.46
N TYR A 565 -0.42 0.24 -16.78
CA TYR A 565 0.73 -0.21 -17.56
C TYR A 565 1.01 0.73 -18.75
N PRO A 566 1.49 1.96 -18.50
CA PRO A 566 1.76 2.94 -19.56
C PRO A 566 2.88 2.46 -20.47
N THR A 567 2.79 2.80 -21.75
CA THR A 567 3.85 2.59 -22.75
C THR A 567 4.68 3.86 -22.97
N VAL A 568 4.57 4.81 -22.06
CA VAL A 568 5.32 6.07 -21.98
C VAL A 568 6.04 6.15 -20.61
N GLY A 569 7.02 7.05 -20.47
CA GLY A 569 7.71 7.28 -19.20
C GLY A 569 9.17 6.86 -19.18
N LEU A 570 9.63 6.02 -20.11
CA LEU A 570 11.07 5.81 -20.37
C LEU A 570 11.50 6.58 -21.61
N PRO A 571 12.72 7.18 -21.58
CA PRO A 571 13.31 7.78 -22.78
C PRO A 571 13.83 6.70 -23.74
N ASP A 572 13.94 7.03 -25.01
CA ASP A 572 14.73 6.24 -25.95
C ASP A 572 16.21 6.29 -25.56
N TYR A 573 16.89 5.14 -25.66
CA TYR A 573 18.30 5.03 -25.31
C TYR A 573 19.06 4.08 -26.24
N GLN A 574 20.36 4.31 -26.39
CA GLN A 574 21.24 3.38 -27.09
C GLN A 574 21.85 2.40 -26.07
N PRO A 575 21.69 1.08 -26.26
CA PRO A 575 22.23 0.09 -25.34
C PRO A 575 23.78 0.13 -25.30
N ILE A 576 24.36 0.07 -24.11
CA ILE A 576 25.81 -0.07 -23.86
C ILE A 576 26.20 -1.51 -23.58
N ALA A 577 25.26 -2.42 -23.55
CA ALA A 577 25.39 -3.87 -23.35
C ALA A 577 24.46 -4.60 -24.35
N PRO A 578 24.51 -5.93 -24.48
CA PRO A 578 23.49 -6.65 -25.24
C PRO A 578 22.08 -6.22 -24.85
N PRO A 579 21.22 -5.89 -25.83
CA PRO A 579 19.92 -5.29 -25.56
C PRO A 579 19.01 -6.25 -24.75
N ILE A 580 18.20 -5.67 -23.88
CA ILE A 580 17.12 -6.38 -23.17
C ILE A 580 15.77 -6.04 -23.84
N GLU A 581 14.75 -6.88 -23.61
CA GLU A 581 13.40 -6.59 -24.06
C GLU A 581 12.89 -5.26 -23.47
N SER A 582 12.26 -4.39 -24.28
CA SER A 582 11.61 -3.17 -23.79
C SER A 582 10.60 -3.47 -22.68
N ALA A 583 9.88 -4.59 -22.77
CA ALA A 583 8.97 -5.05 -21.74
C ALA A 583 9.65 -5.28 -20.39
N VAL A 584 10.91 -5.76 -20.37
CA VAL A 584 11.72 -5.90 -19.14
C VAL A 584 12.08 -4.53 -18.58
N ALA A 585 12.59 -3.62 -19.42
CA ALA A 585 12.98 -2.28 -18.97
C ALA A 585 11.81 -1.52 -18.34
N TYR A 586 10.63 -1.55 -18.99
CA TYR A 586 9.41 -0.93 -18.47
C TYR A 586 8.90 -1.61 -17.19
N SER A 587 8.97 -2.95 -17.11
CA SER A 587 8.57 -3.69 -15.91
C SER A 587 9.42 -3.31 -14.69
N ILE A 588 10.72 -3.16 -14.89
CA ILE A 588 11.67 -2.74 -13.83
C ILE A 588 11.39 -1.28 -13.44
N ALA A 589 11.38 -0.34 -14.39
CA ALA A 589 11.19 1.07 -14.09
C ALA A 589 9.83 1.35 -13.42
N ARG A 590 8.77 0.63 -13.83
CA ARG A 590 7.48 0.68 -13.17
C ARG A 590 7.58 0.26 -11.70
N GLN A 591 8.24 -0.85 -11.42
CA GLN A 591 8.36 -1.40 -10.08
C GLN A 591 9.34 -0.62 -9.19
N GLU A 592 10.43 -0.11 -9.75
CA GLU A 592 11.49 0.58 -9.01
C GLU A 592 11.13 2.02 -8.62
N SER A 593 10.53 2.75 -9.53
CA SER A 593 10.36 4.19 -9.37
C SER A 593 8.98 4.72 -9.74
N HIS A 594 8.06 3.89 -10.23
CA HIS A 594 6.86 4.36 -10.94
C HIS A 594 7.19 5.42 -11.99
N PHE A 595 8.29 5.23 -12.74
CA PHE A 595 8.83 6.20 -13.72
C PHE A 595 9.23 7.56 -13.11
N ASN A 596 9.63 7.61 -11.84
CA ASN A 596 10.11 8.82 -11.21
C ASN A 596 11.64 8.92 -11.29
N GLN A 597 12.15 9.79 -12.18
CA GLN A 597 13.60 10.02 -12.34
C GLN A 597 14.26 10.62 -11.08
N LYS A 598 13.49 11.34 -10.24
CA LYS A 598 14.04 12.10 -9.11
C LYS A 598 14.17 11.27 -7.84
N VAL A 599 13.70 10.04 -7.80
CA VAL A 599 13.67 9.24 -6.58
C VAL A 599 15.07 8.74 -6.21
N VAL A 600 15.38 8.82 -4.91
CA VAL A 600 16.57 8.23 -4.30
C VAL A 600 16.08 7.40 -3.11
N SER A 601 16.43 6.11 -3.10
CA SER A 601 16.08 5.23 -2.00
C SER A 601 16.99 5.43 -0.79
N SER A 602 16.58 4.89 0.36
CA SER A 602 17.43 4.84 1.57
C SER A 602 18.76 4.09 1.37
N ALA A 603 18.83 3.21 0.37
CA ALA A 603 20.06 2.51 -0.05
C ALA A 603 20.87 3.30 -1.10
N ASN A 604 20.53 4.57 -1.35
CA ASN A 604 21.11 5.41 -2.40
C ASN A 604 20.92 4.87 -3.83
N ALA A 605 19.92 4.05 -4.09
CA ALA A 605 19.51 3.70 -5.44
C ALA A 605 18.82 4.90 -6.11
N MET A 606 19.12 5.19 -7.39
CA MET A 606 18.78 6.46 -8.02
C MET A 606 18.03 6.27 -9.34
N GLY A 607 17.06 7.14 -9.56
CA GLY A 607 16.39 7.37 -10.85
C GLY A 607 15.42 6.27 -11.28
N LEU A 608 15.10 6.26 -12.57
CA LEU A 608 14.08 5.39 -13.17
C LEU A 608 14.26 3.90 -12.87
N MET A 609 15.51 3.42 -12.97
CA MET A 609 15.87 2.01 -12.79
C MET A 609 16.44 1.72 -11.40
N GLN A 610 16.49 2.70 -10.48
CA GLN A 610 17.03 2.58 -9.11
C GLN A 610 18.42 1.94 -9.07
N VAL A 611 19.33 2.47 -9.89
CA VAL A 611 20.73 1.99 -9.93
C VAL A 611 21.47 2.48 -8.69
N THR A 612 22.02 1.54 -7.91
CA THR A 612 22.89 1.89 -6.78
C THR A 612 24.28 2.35 -7.27
N PRO A 613 25.02 3.20 -6.51
CA PRO A 613 26.37 3.59 -6.89
C PRO A 613 27.31 2.40 -7.12
N ALA A 614 27.22 1.36 -6.28
CA ALA A 614 28.06 0.16 -6.42
C ALA A 614 27.75 -0.59 -7.73
N ALA A 615 26.45 -0.85 -8.01
CA ALA A 615 26.03 -1.49 -9.25
C ALA A 615 26.42 -0.65 -10.49
N GLY A 616 26.30 0.69 -10.38
CA GLY A 616 26.72 1.60 -11.45
C GLY A 616 28.23 1.56 -11.73
N ILE A 617 29.05 1.52 -10.70
CA ILE A 617 30.52 1.39 -10.84
C ILE A 617 30.88 0.06 -11.50
N ASP A 618 30.32 -1.06 -11.01
CA ASP A 618 30.58 -2.39 -11.53
C ASP A 618 30.17 -2.52 -13.01
N THR A 619 28.98 -1.99 -13.33
CA THR A 619 28.44 -1.96 -14.69
C THR A 619 29.30 -1.13 -15.62
N ALA A 620 29.69 0.08 -15.19
CA ALA A 620 30.56 0.97 -15.95
C ALA A 620 31.91 0.32 -16.25
N ALA A 621 32.55 -0.30 -15.26
CA ALA A 621 33.81 -1.02 -15.42
C ALA A 621 33.68 -2.17 -16.42
N LYS A 622 32.59 -2.97 -16.31
CA LYS A 622 32.35 -4.13 -17.19
C LYS A 622 32.15 -3.74 -18.65
N PHE A 623 31.37 -2.70 -18.91
CA PHE A 623 31.06 -2.26 -20.28
C PHE A 623 31.94 -1.11 -20.79
N LYS A 624 32.99 -0.76 -20.03
CA LYS A 624 34.02 0.25 -20.40
C LYS A 624 33.40 1.62 -20.70
N VAL A 625 32.45 2.04 -19.91
CA VAL A 625 31.85 3.39 -19.95
C VAL A 625 32.20 4.18 -18.69
N THR A 626 32.15 5.50 -18.77
CA THR A 626 32.48 6.36 -17.62
C THR A 626 31.30 6.37 -16.63
N TYR A 627 31.62 6.01 -15.37
CA TYR A 627 30.65 6.16 -14.30
C TYR A 627 30.50 7.62 -13.88
N ASN A 628 29.23 8.07 -13.75
CA ASN A 628 28.91 9.40 -13.22
C ASN A 628 27.68 9.31 -12.32
N ARG A 629 27.90 9.51 -11.00
CA ARG A 629 26.81 9.43 -10.00
C ARG A 629 25.72 10.47 -10.21
N GLU A 630 26.10 11.70 -10.58
CA GLU A 630 25.14 12.78 -10.74
C GLU A 630 24.20 12.52 -11.92
N ARG A 631 24.71 11.95 -13.02
CA ARG A 631 23.91 11.57 -14.18
C ARG A 631 22.88 10.48 -13.85
N LEU A 632 23.14 9.57 -12.89
CA LEU A 632 22.13 8.59 -12.48
C LEU A 632 20.83 9.25 -12.02
N LEU A 633 20.90 10.44 -11.42
CA LEU A 633 19.72 11.14 -10.92
C LEU A 633 19.20 12.20 -11.91
N LYS A 634 20.07 12.84 -12.67
CA LYS A 634 19.71 13.99 -13.51
C LYS A 634 19.50 13.64 -15.00
N ASP A 635 20.08 12.54 -15.47
CA ASP A 635 20.03 12.12 -16.87
C ASP A 635 19.23 10.80 -17.00
N PRO A 636 17.96 10.85 -17.43
CA PRO A 636 17.11 9.67 -17.53
C PRO A 636 17.63 8.66 -18.57
N VAL A 637 18.25 9.13 -19.66
CA VAL A 637 18.84 8.25 -20.68
C VAL A 637 19.99 7.44 -20.11
N TYR A 638 20.91 8.11 -19.40
CA TYR A 638 22.04 7.47 -18.75
C TYR A 638 21.57 6.48 -17.66
N ASN A 639 20.55 6.82 -16.90
CA ASN A 639 20.00 5.94 -15.88
C ASN A 639 19.47 4.63 -16.49
N VAL A 640 18.68 4.73 -17.56
CA VAL A 640 18.13 3.56 -18.26
C VAL A 640 19.24 2.73 -18.91
N GLN A 641 20.25 3.37 -19.53
CA GLN A 641 21.41 2.68 -20.09
C GLN A 641 22.12 1.82 -19.05
N MET A 642 22.38 2.39 -17.87
CA MET A 642 23.09 1.71 -16.78
C MET A 642 22.25 0.56 -16.19
N GLY A 643 20.97 0.78 -15.93
CA GLY A 643 20.07 -0.25 -15.41
C GLY A 643 19.84 -1.40 -16.39
N ALA A 644 19.66 -1.08 -17.68
CA ALA A 644 19.53 -2.08 -18.74
C ALA A 644 20.81 -2.91 -18.92
N ALA A 645 21.99 -2.28 -18.80
CA ALA A 645 23.27 -2.97 -18.88
C ALA A 645 23.50 -3.90 -17.67
N GLU A 646 23.09 -3.48 -16.46
CA GLU A 646 23.14 -4.35 -15.28
C GLU A 646 22.22 -5.57 -15.45
N LEU A 647 21.00 -5.38 -15.92
CA LEU A 647 20.08 -6.47 -16.22
C LEU A 647 20.65 -7.43 -17.27
N SER A 648 21.22 -6.91 -18.35
CA SER A 648 21.89 -7.71 -19.38
C SER A 648 23.01 -8.56 -18.80
N ASN A 649 23.81 -7.99 -17.89
CA ASN A 649 24.85 -8.69 -17.16
C ASN A 649 24.29 -9.81 -16.26
N LEU A 650 23.17 -9.57 -15.57
CA LEU A 650 22.49 -10.56 -14.74
C LEU A 650 21.89 -11.70 -15.60
N PHE A 651 21.23 -11.37 -16.71
CA PHE A 651 20.71 -12.37 -17.64
C PHE A 651 21.80 -13.30 -18.15
N THR A 652 22.94 -12.74 -18.55
CA THR A 652 24.11 -13.54 -18.96
C THR A 652 24.60 -14.44 -17.84
N GLY A 653 24.73 -13.90 -16.63
CA GLY A 653 25.21 -14.64 -15.45
C GLY A 653 24.28 -15.75 -14.97
N TYR A 654 22.99 -15.63 -15.23
CA TYR A 654 21.97 -16.61 -14.84
C TYR A 654 21.41 -17.43 -16.02
N ASN A 655 22.12 -17.45 -17.14
CA ASN A 655 21.70 -18.21 -18.34
C ASN A 655 20.28 -17.85 -18.82
N GLY A 656 19.93 -16.58 -18.74
CA GLY A 656 18.60 -16.07 -19.15
C GLY A 656 17.46 -16.31 -18.19
N SER A 657 17.70 -16.81 -16.95
CA SER A 657 16.65 -17.00 -15.95
C SER A 657 16.08 -15.66 -15.48
N TYR A 658 14.78 -15.47 -15.68
CA TYR A 658 14.09 -14.26 -15.21
C TYR A 658 14.02 -14.20 -13.68
N ILE A 659 13.64 -15.30 -13.01
CA ILE A 659 13.54 -15.36 -11.55
C ILE A 659 14.85 -14.95 -10.88
N LEU A 660 15.97 -15.57 -11.31
CA LEU A 660 17.29 -15.30 -10.72
C LEU A 660 17.78 -13.90 -11.07
N THR A 661 17.51 -13.41 -12.28
CA THR A 661 17.87 -12.07 -12.71
C THR A 661 17.13 -11.02 -11.87
N PHE A 662 15.82 -11.14 -11.72
CA PHE A 662 15.03 -10.16 -10.94
C PHE A 662 15.35 -10.23 -9.44
N ALA A 663 15.53 -11.43 -8.90
CA ALA A 663 16.02 -11.59 -7.53
C ALA A 663 17.42 -11.00 -7.32
N GLY A 664 18.31 -11.17 -8.31
CA GLY A 664 19.67 -10.63 -8.29
C GLY A 664 19.71 -9.12 -8.40
N TYR A 665 18.84 -8.53 -9.20
CA TYR A 665 18.73 -7.07 -9.35
C TYR A 665 18.29 -6.41 -8.04
N ASN A 666 17.26 -6.94 -7.39
CA ASN A 666 16.74 -6.37 -6.15
C ASN A 666 17.59 -6.70 -4.90
N ALA A 667 18.01 -7.97 -4.73
CA ALA A 667 18.67 -8.42 -3.50
C ALA A 667 20.18 -8.60 -3.63
N GLY A 668 20.72 -8.56 -4.84
CA GLY A 668 22.14 -8.79 -5.13
C GLY A 668 22.50 -10.27 -5.33
N ARG A 669 23.52 -10.51 -6.16
CA ARG A 669 24.00 -11.85 -6.57
C ARG A 669 24.40 -12.74 -5.40
N GLY A 670 24.98 -12.18 -4.35
CA GLY A 670 25.43 -12.93 -3.18
C GLY A 670 24.28 -13.64 -2.44
N ARG A 671 23.16 -12.96 -2.25
CA ARG A 671 21.96 -13.55 -1.64
C ARG A 671 21.32 -14.61 -2.52
N VAL A 672 21.23 -14.36 -3.82
CA VAL A 672 20.71 -15.36 -4.78
C VAL A 672 21.53 -16.64 -4.73
N LYS A 673 22.88 -16.55 -4.69
CA LYS A 673 23.74 -17.72 -4.52
C LYS A 673 23.45 -18.50 -3.23
N GLN A 674 23.23 -17.78 -2.12
CA GLN A 674 22.86 -18.40 -0.84
C GLN A 674 21.49 -19.10 -0.93
N TRP A 675 20.51 -18.51 -1.60
CA TRP A 675 19.17 -19.08 -1.75
C TRP A 675 19.17 -20.32 -2.67
N ILE A 676 19.96 -20.30 -3.75
CA ILE A 676 20.16 -21.47 -4.59
C ILE A 676 20.78 -22.62 -3.78
N ALA A 677 21.80 -22.37 -2.97
CA ALA A 677 22.42 -23.37 -2.13
C ALA A 677 21.47 -23.93 -1.06
N ALA A 678 20.59 -23.08 -0.49
CA ALA A 678 19.69 -23.47 0.58
C ALA A 678 18.39 -24.15 0.08
N TYR A 679 17.87 -23.74 -1.09
CA TYR A 679 16.53 -24.14 -1.55
C TYR A 679 16.53 -24.89 -2.88
N GLY A 680 17.71 -25.14 -3.46
CA GLY A 680 17.85 -25.70 -4.81
C GLY A 680 17.83 -24.63 -5.89
N ASP A 681 18.17 -25.01 -7.10
CA ASP A 681 18.17 -24.10 -8.25
C ASP A 681 16.77 -24.10 -8.91
N PRO A 682 16.09 -22.94 -9.06
CA PRO A 682 14.76 -22.89 -9.67
C PRO A 682 14.76 -23.25 -11.16
N ARG A 683 15.93 -23.38 -11.80
CA ARG A 683 16.10 -23.89 -13.16
C ARG A 683 16.10 -25.41 -13.27
N ASP A 684 16.27 -26.10 -12.13
CA ASP A 684 16.19 -27.57 -12.06
C ASP A 684 14.72 -27.97 -12.20
N PRO A 685 14.38 -28.95 -13.09
CA PRO A 685 13.03 -29.42 -13.28
C PRO A 685 12.37 -30.05 -12.02
N HIS A 686 13.18 -30.47 -11.04
CA HIS A 686 12.68 -31.01 -9.75
C HIS A 686 12.35 -29.91 -8.72
N VAL A 687 12.73 -28.67 -8.97
CA VAL A 687 12.43 -27.53 -8.10
C VAL A 687 11.22 -26.76 -8.65
N ASP A 688 10.13 -26.70 -7.90
CA ASP A 688 8.98 -25.87 -8.28
C ASP A 688 9.37 -24.39 -8.21
N PRO A 689 9.41 -23.67 -9.35
CA PRO A 689 9.88 -22.27 -9.37
C PRO A 689 8.94 -21.31 -8.64
N VAL A 690 7.62 -21.61 -8.55
CA VAL A 690 6.65 -20.80 -7.78
C VAL A 690 6.94 -20.92 -6.29
N ASP A 691 7.19 -22.15 -5.81
CA ASP A 691 7.56 -22.39 -4.42
C ASP A 691 8.94 -21.80 -4.09
N TRP A 692 9.88 -21.85 -5.04
CA TRP A 692 11.19 -21.24 -4.84
C TRP A 692 11.08 -19.72 -4.63
N VAL A 693 10.25 -19.04 -5.42
CA VAL A 693 9.98 -17.60 -5.23
C VAL A 693 9.36 -17.37 -3.86
N GLU A 694 8.39 -18.19 -3.44
CA GLU A 694 7.78 -18.07 -2.10
C GLU A 694 8.76 -18.40 -0.96
N ARG A 695 9.81 -19.17 -1.20
CA ARG A 695 10.88 -19.42 -0.22
C ARG A 695 11.84 -18.26 -0.03
N ILE A 696 11.92 -17.28 -0.93
CA ILE A 696 12.76 -16.11 -0.76
C ILE A 696 12.45 -15.46 0.61
N PRO A 697 13.43 -15.36 1.53
CA PRO A 697 13.17 -14.93 2.90
C PRO A 697 12.83 -13.43 3.00
N ILE A 698 13.34 -12.62 2.07
CA ILE A 698 13.08 -11.18 1.99
C ILE A 698 11.73 -10.97 1.29
N ALA A 699 10.72 -10.53 2.05
CA ALA A 699 9.36 -10.35 1.53
C ALA A 699 9.30 -9.36 0.35
N GLU A 700 10.11 -8.30 0.39
CA GLU A 700 10.25 -7.34 -0.70
C GLU A 700 10.72 -8.01 -1.98
N THR A 701 11.83 -8.75 -1.94
CA THR A 701 12.39 -9.43 -3.12
C THR A 701 11.43 -10.49 -3.66
N ARG A 702 10.75 -11.23 -2.80
CA ARG A 702 9.71 -12.20 -3.19
C ARG A 702 8.60 -11.55 -3.99
N ASN A 703 8.05 -10.46 -3.46
CA ASN A 703 7.01 -9.69 -4.12
C ASN A 703 7.53 -9.03 -5.41
N TYR A 704 8.75 -8.51 -5.38
CA TYR A 704 9.40 -7.90 -6.54
C TYR A 704 9.48 -8.87 -7.72
N VAL A 705 9.99 -10.09 -7.50
CA VAL A 705 10.06 -11.11 -8.56
C VAL A 705 8.67 -11.39 -9.15
N ALA A 706 7.66 -11.62 -8.30
CA ALA A 706 6.31 -11.86 -8.74
C ALA A 706 5.74 -10.69 -9.56
N ARG A 707 5.96 -9.44 -9.10
CA ARG A 707 5.51 -8.22 -9.78
C ARG A 707 6.18 -8.01 -11.13
N ILE A 708 7.50 -8.22 -11.23
CA ILE A 708 8.17 -8.08 -12.52
C ILE A 708 7.72 -9.17 -13.50
N MET A 709 7.51 -10.39 -13.03
CA MET A 709 7.01 -11.48 -13.87
C MET A 709 5.62 -11.18 -14.45
N GLU A 710 4.69 -10.64 -13.64
CA GLU A 710 3.36 -10.24 -14.13
C GLU A 710 3.44 -9.04 -15.08
N ASN A 711 4.23 -8.02 -14.72
CA ASN A 711 4.41 -6.82 -15.53
C ASN A 711 4.96 -7.17 -16.92
N LEU A 712 5.93 -8.09 -16.98
CA LEU A 712 6.55 -8.54 -18.23
C LEU A 712 5.51 -9.08 -19.22
N GLN A 713 4.56 -9.91 -18.77
CA GLN A 713 3.50 -10.45 -19.63
C GLN A 713 2.61 -9.32 -20.15
N VAL A 714 2.23 -8.39 -19.28
CA VAL A 714 1.37 -7.26 -19.65
C VAL A 714 2.09 -6.33 -20.63
N TYR A 715 3.35 -5.96 -20.36
CA TYR A 715 4.09 -5.07 -21.26
C TYR A 715 4.38 -5.69 -22.63
N ARG A 716 4.64 -6.99 -22.72
CA ARG A 716 4.75 -7.66 -24.03
C ARG A 716 3.48 -7.50 -24.85
N ALA A 717 2.31 -7.69 -24.23
CA ALA A 717 1.04 -7.46 -24.91
C ALA A 717 0.83 -5.98 -25.28
N ARG A 718 1.21 -5.05 -24.41
CA ARG A 718 1.11 -3.61 -24.63
C ARG A 718 2.00 -3.09 -25.75
N PHE A 719 3.18 -3.69 -25.96
CA PHE A 719 4.10 -3.33 -27.04
C PHE A 719 3.83 -4.07 -28.37
N GLY A 720 2.68 -4.72 -28.51
CA GLY A 720 2.30 -5.37 -29.77
C GLY A 720 2.91 -6.75 -29.98
N GLY A 721 3.53 -7.35 -28.97
CA GLY A 721 4.04 -8.73 -28.97
C GLY A 721 2.93 -9.80 -29.02
N GLY A 722 1.69 -9.40 -29.28
CA GLY A 722 0.52 -10.25 -29.24
C GLY A 722 0.05 -10.53 -27.80
N ASN A 723 -1.15 -11.10 -27.68
CA ASN A 723 -1.79 -11.40 -26.39
C ASN A 723 -1.34 -12.76 -25.82
N ARG A 724 -0.20 -13.30 -26.28
CA ARG A 724 0.30 -14.63 -25.88
C ARG A 724 0.83 -14.60 -24.44
N LEU A 725 0.29 -15.50 -23.62
CA LEU A 725 0.77 -15.73 -22.25
C LEU A 725 2.01 -16.67 -22.28
N ALA A 726 3.14 -16.18 -21.78
CA ALA A 726 4.40 -16.94 -21.74
C ALA A 726 4.90 -17.21 -20.30
N ILE A 727 4.11 -16.91 -19.26
CA ILE A 727 4.55 -16.93 -17.87
C ILE A 727 5.13 -18.27 -17.42
N GLU A 728 4.56 -19.39 -17.91
CA GLU A 728 5.05 -20.74 -17.56
C GLU A 728 6.44 -21.02 -18.17
N ALA A 729 6.64 -20.61 -19.42
CA ALA A 729 7.96 -20.72 -20.07
C ALA A 729 8.97 -19.80 -19.42
N ASP A 730 8.57 -18.57 -19.09
CA ASP A 730 9.44 -17.57 -18.51
C ASP A 730 9.90 -17.92 -17.09
N ILE A 731 9.01 -18.48 -16.26
CA ILE A 731 9.34 -18.86 -14.89
C ILE A 731 10.34 -20.03 -14.83
N LYS A 732 10.36 -20.88 -15.87
CA LYS A 732 11.26 -22.02 -16.01
C LYS A 732 12.50 -21.70 -16.85
N ARG A 733 12.63 -20.50 -17.41
CA ARG A 733 13.69 -20.12 -18.35
C ARG A 733 15.07 -20.22 -17.71
N GLY A 734 16.06 -20.62 -18.53
CA GLY A 734 17.45 -20.78 -18.12
C GLY A 734 17.81 -22.18 -17.63
N GLY A 735 16.85 -23.11 -17.60
CA GLY A 735 17.12 -24.52 -17.36
C GLY A 735 17.96 -25.15 -18.47
N THR A 736 18.89 -25.99 -18.11
CA THR A 736 19.58 -26.85 -19.08
C THR A 736 18.64 -28.01 -19.41
N HIS A 737 18.07 -28.01 -20.61
CA HIS A 737 17.49 -29.23 -21.16
C HIS A 737 18.65 -30.23 -21.33
N ARG A 738 18.77 -31.19 -20.41
CA ARG A 738 19.53 -32.42 -20.63
C ARG A 738 18.57 -33.52 -21.09
#